data_bb9cc17a357025116a2eada8224bc0eb
#
_entry.id   bb9cc17a357025116a2eada8224bc0eb
#
_cell.length_a   1.000
_cell.length_b   1.000
_cell.length_c   1.000
_cell.angle_alpha   90.00
_cell.angle_beta   90.00
_cell.angle_gamma   90.00
#
_symmetry.space_group_name_H-M   'P 1'
#
loop_
_entity.id
_entity.type
_entity.pdbx_description
1 polymer ?
#
loop_
_entity_poly.entity_id
_entity_poly.type
_entity_poly.pdbx_seq_one_letter_code
_entity_poly.pdbx_strand_id
1 'polypeptide(L)'
;MIFTRSFFPAVISALAAFLLSGLFVTHNFSGHGAILPLDDSYIHLQYGWQAAHGQFLQYNPGDVPTTGATSLLYMLLLALGFVLGISRDTMPAIILFAGALCFAFAAALVADSARRLALRLGLEANKTAILAGLWFAGSGWMAWSFLSGMETGWLMLFISGALWAMLARQPVLVAVCTALAALTRPEAALLGVAILVAEAVSHPSDEPDRKRRMIVAALPLLAVFVSPMINRLFAGNASATGFLAKSWFTLQPVYLDMIARQIVKTFWELSVRLIGGFSPDGHWHTFPLLQLFVVTGFFIARKDAAARRSVLVAILWSGGLFMVSSSLQTATWHHYRYQMPAYPALVIVGAAGAMWLINRLLPRPIWGRAILLIVAIAWSVYSATDFARAYARDVNTVAQMQMTLANWVRNNTATDARLVVHDVGVMRFIGERYTIDTVGLTTTHAANAYRHGPGTLYEFFEPLQPDYYAGYPNLAPPYFGISNAPALLGSVLFEVLVPDYSPYVSAMDTQTVTRPDWSGTTLAAMPQQPSVVAQVASFTLVDSLDIADLTDEQAHAYEWWNVSRIPGFISDARHMIYRQDSSIELADGGRISNGGQSFALATHPDQPLLLVGRFHQTTDMVLEVQVNNEIVGEWRLPAIPGEWLESTFPIPASLVDTSATHITLTVKPELGTTLFSPFHFWAYQGNPSVEAMPPTTQTEIDFGNVAHLTGYDLPKNVLVPGDALPLKLYWRALQPSPADWHIFVHLIDPQNDTTAGIIAQWDSAPHAGTYPFWVWQPEELVTESLNLILPHDIPPGDYVLLMGLYNLATGERALIDPVPDLSSNRLLLSPITVQ
;
A
#
# COMPACT_ATOMS: atom_id res chain seq x y z
N MET A 1 36.94 49.33 6.02
CA MET A 1 36.86 48.66 7.35
C MET A 1 35.40 48.41 7.85
N ILE A 2 34.41 49.20 7.47
CA ILE A 2 33.00 49.03 7.89
C ILE A 2 32.32 47.86 7.12
N PHE A 3 32.67 47.64 5.86
CA PHE A 3 32.14 46.53 5.04
C PHE A 3 32.54 45.13 5.58
N THR A 4 33.73 44.96 6.15
CA THR A 4 34.22 43.68 6.65
C THR A 4 33.53 43.20 7.94
N ARG A 5 33.08 44.12 8.82
CA ARG A 5 32.37 43.77 10.08
C ARG A 5 30.94 43.31 9.91
N SER A 6 30.27 43.75 8.82
CA SER A 6 28.86 43.40 8.58
C SER A 6 28.66 41.98 7.98
N PHE A 7 29.67 41.47 7.26
CA PHE A 7 29.62 40.12 6.66
C PHE A 7 30.18 39.02 7.57
N PHE A 8 30.87 39.37 8.66
CA PHE A 8 31.50 38.43 9.55
C PHE A 8 30.58 37.31 10.08
N PRO A 9 29.31 37.58 10.56
CA PRO A 9 28.41 36.51 10.98
C PRO A 9 28.07 35.54 9.87
N ALA A 10 27.83 36.02 8.65
CA ALA A 10 27.45 35.19 7.49
C ALA A 10 28.63 34.26 7.10
N VAL A 11 29.84 34.79 7.07
CA VAL A 11 31.06 34.00 6.75
C VAL A 11 31.31 32.92 7.81
N ILE A 12 31.21 33.25 9.08
CA ILE A 12 31.38 32.26 10.16
C ILE A 12 30.30 31.17 10.08
N SER A 13 29.05 31.53 9.81
CA SER A 13 27.96 30.58 9.68
C SER A 13 28.16 29.63 8.48
N ALA A 14 28.66 30.17 7.34
CA ALA A 14 29.03 29.36 6.19
C ALA A 14 30.14 28.38 6.48
N LEU A 15 31.20 28.87 7.12
CA LEU A 15 32.36 28.03 7.51
C LEU A 15 31.95 26.95 8.51
N ALA A 16 31.10 27.28 9.50
CA ALA A 16 30.61 26.33 10.48
C ALA A 16 29.76 25.22 9.81
N ALA A 17 28.87 25.59 8.89
CA ALA A 17 28.06 24.64 8.14
C ALA A 17 28.91 23.73 7.26
N PHE A 18 29.93 24.28 6.57
CA PHE A 18 30.82 23.51 5.74
C PHE A 18 31.70 22.54 6.56
N LEU A 19 32.22 22.97 7.69
CA LEU A 19 33.02 22.12 8.60
C LEU A 19 32.15 21.02 9.22
N LEU A 20 30.93 21.34 9.63
CA LEU A 20 29.99 20.34 10.12
C LEU A 20 29.67 19.31 9.03
N SER A 21 29.49 19.74 7.78
CA SER A 21 29.31 18.81 6.65
C SER A 21 30.49 17.85 6.50
N GLY A 22 31.74 18.34 6.68
CA GLY A 22 32.94 17.51 6.68
C GLY A 22 32.86 16.39 7.72
N LEU A 23 32.40 16.70 8.95
CA LEU A 23 32.25 15.72 10.02
C LEU A 23 31.25 14.61 9.62
N PHE A 24 30.12 14.96 9.01
CA PHE A 24 29.12 13.98 8.55
C PHE A 24 29.65 13.12 7.41
N VAL A 25 30.29 13.73 6.42
CA VAL A 25 30.81 13.05 5.21
C VAL A 25 31.91 12.03 5.54
N THR A 26 32.64 12.16 6.66
CA THR A 26 33.62 11.15 7.06
C THR A 26 33.01 9.74 7.23
N HIS A 27 31.73 9.65 7.49
CA HIS A 27 31.01 8.37 7.64
C HIS A 27 30.50 7.79 6.31
N ASN A 28 30.48 8.56 5.22
CA ASN A 28 29.93 8.14 3.92
C ASN A 28 30.88 7.32 3.05
N PHE A 29 32.17 7.37 3.33
CA PHE A 29 33.16 6.68 2.53
C PHE A 29 33.49 5.33 3.14
N SER A 30 32.92 4.28 2.56
CA SER A 30 33.33 2.90 2.78
C SER A 30 34.27 2.45 1.66
N GLY A 31 34.85 1.28 1.76
CA GLY A 31 35.70 0.70 0.70
C GLY A 31 35.05 0.58 -0.68
N HIS A 32 33.77 0.99 -0.83
CA HIS A 32 32.99 0.93 -2.06
C HIS A 32 32.60 2.32 -2.63
N GLY A 33 33.23 3.40 -2.16
CA GLY A 33 32.93 4.77 -2.60
C GLY A 33 31.99 5.52 -1.67
N ALA A 34 31.41 6.63 -2.17
CA ALA A 34 30.48 7.46 -1.40
C ALA A 34 29.06 6.85 -1.42
N ILE A 35 28.42 6.78 -0.25
CA ILE A 35 27.09 6.23 -0.04
C ILE A 35 26.14 7.33 0.44
N LEU A 36 24.96 7.42 -0.15
CA LEU A 36 23.88 8.32 0.30
C LEU A 36 23.01 7.62 1.35
N PRO A 37 22.48 8.35 2.35
CA PRO A 37 21.78 7.75 3.47
C PRO A 37 20.33 7.33 3.17
N LEU A 38 19.84 7.54 1.94
CA LEU A 38 18.46 7.25 1.54
C LEU A 38 18.38 6.53 0.21
N ASP A 39 17.54 5.50 0.13
CA ASP A 39 17.17 4.84 -1.12
C ASP A 39 16.53 5.82 -2.12
N ASP A 40 15.61 6.67 -1.67
CA ASP A 40 14.93 7.69 -2.50
C ASP A 40 15.93 8.59 -3.28
N SER A 41 17.16 8.79 -2.78
CA SER A 41 18.18 9.59 -3.45
C SER A 41 18.66 8.90 -4.73
N TYR A 42 18.71 7.57 -4.74
CA TYR A 42 19.10 6.78 -5.91
C TYR A 42 17.98 6.73 -6.96
N ILE A 43 16.72 6.97 -6.58
CA ILE A 43 15.63 7.17 -7.54
C ILE A 43 15.93 8.40 -8.42
N HIS A 44 16.30 9.53 -7.81
CA HIS A 44 16.66 10.73 -8.55
C HIS A 44 17.92 10.53 -9.43
N LEU A 45 18.92 9.80 -8.91
CA LEU A 45 20.12 9.43 -9.66
C LEU A 45 19.77 8.62 -10.91
N GLN A 46 18.88 7.63 -10.79
CA GLN A 46 18.46 6.79 -11.90
C GLN A 46 17.72 7.60 -12.97
N TYR A 47 16.77 8.47 -12.59
CA TYR A 47 16.10 9.35 -13.56
C TYR A 47 17.08 10.32 -14.23
N GLY A 48 18.03 10.88 -13.47
CA GLY A 48 19.08 11.72 -14.02
C GLY A 48 19.96 10.98 -15.02
N TRP A 49 20.35 9.74 -14.70
CA TRP A 49 21.10 8.85 -15.59
C TRP A 49 20.35 8.57 -16.89
N GLN A 50 19.06 8.18 -16.79
CA GLN A 50 18.22 7.91 -17.95
C GLN A 50 18.03 9.16 -18.83
N ALA A 51 17.76 10.30 -18.21
CA ALA A 51 17.63 11.58 -18.94
C ALA A 51 18.90 11.96 -19.68
N ALA A 52 20.08 11.71 -19.11
CA ALA A 52 21.38 11.94 -19.76
C ALA A 52 21.59 11.03 -20.99
N HIS A 53 20.90 9.88 -21.04
CA HIS A 53 20.94 8.93 -22.16
C HIS A 53 19.75 9.08 -23.12
N GLY A 54 19.00 10.20 -23.05
CA GLY A 54 17.89 10.49 -23.94
C GLY A 54 16.56 9.84 -23.55
N GLN A 55 16.49 9.18 -22.39
CA GLN A 55 15.29 8.50 -21.88
C GLN A 55 14.62 9.36 -20.81
N PHE A 56 14.03 10.47 -21.24
CA PHE A 56 13.44 11.45 -20.33
C PHE A 56 12.21 10.91 -19.61
N LEU A 57 12.18 11.04 -18.28
CA LEU A 57 11.15 10.53 -17.38
C LEU A 57 10.91 9.02 -17.44
N GLN A 58 11.80 8.23 -18.01
CA GLN A 58 11.78 6.77 -17.95
C GLN A 58 12.65 6.30 -16.78
N TYR A 59 12.17 5.31 -16.06
CA TYR A 59 12.94 4.72 -14.95
C TYR A 59 13.77 3.51 -15.40
N ASN A 60 13.15 2.59 -16.09
CA ASN A 60 13.86 1.56 -16.84
C ASN A 60 13.92 1.94 -18.34
N PRO A 61 14.91 1.45 -19.10
CA PRO A 61 14.98 1.66 -20.52
C PRO A 61 13.73 1.11 -21.24
N GLY A 62 13.11 1.95 -22.05
CA GLY A 62 11.94 1.57 -22.86
C GLY A 62 10.60 1.62 -22.15
N ASP A 63 10.55 1.92 -20.84
CA ASP A 63 9.29 2.10 -20.12
C ASP A 63 8.49 3.31 -20.61
N VAL A 64 7.20 3.28 -20.33
CA VAL A 64 6.37 4.48 -20.41
C VAL A 64 6.90 5.52 -19.41
N PRO A 65 7.02 6.80 -19.79
CA PRO A 65 7.46 7.85 -18.88
C PRO A 65 6.61 7.91 -17.62
N THR A 66 7.25 8.06 -16.48
CA THR A 66 6.62 8.10 -15.15
C THR A 66 7.01 9.36 -14.39
N THR A 67 6.17 9.75 -13.43
CA THR A 67 6.35 10.98 -12.65
C THR A 67 6.97 10.74 -11.27
N GLY A 68 7.78 9.67 -11.15
CA GLY A 68 8.47 9.30 -9.90
C GLY A 68 9.57 10.26 -9.49
N ALA A 69 10.20 10.95 -10.44
CA ALA A 69 11.10 12.06 -10.16
C ALA A 69 10.29 13.30 -9.72
N THR A 70 10.02 13.43 -8.43
CA THR A 70 9.22 14.55 -7.88
C THR A 70 9.85 15.93 -8.08
N SER A 71 11.17 15.99 -8.33
CA SER A 71 11.95 17.22 -8.56
C SER A 71 12.52 17.26 -9.98
N LEU A 72 11.80 17.94 -10.87
CA LEU A 72 12.25 18.13 -12.24
C LEU A 72 13.61 18.85 -12.32
N LEU A 73 13.78 19.95 -11.57
CA LEU A 73 15.02 20.72 -11.56
C LEU A 73 16.21 19.88 -11.07
N TYR A 74 16.02 19.13 -9.99
CA TYR A 74 17.09 18.31 -9.44
C TYR A 74 17.47 17.15 -10.39
N MET A 75 16.51 16.50 -11.00
CA MET A 75 16.75 15.48 -12.02
C MET A 75 17.58 16.05 -13.18
N LEU A 76 17.25 17.24 -13.68
CA LEU A 76 18.00 17.89 -14.77
C LEU A 76 19.42 18.27 -14.37
N LEU A 77 19.64 18.70 -13.11
CA LEU A 77 20.99 18.98 -12.60
C LEU A 77 21.84 17.70 -12.54
N LEU A 78 21.24 16.59 -12.10
CA LEU A 78 21.91 15.28 -12.10
C LEU A 78 22.20 14.80 -13.53
N ALA A 79 21.24 14.95 -14.45
CA ALA A 79 21.44 14.62 -15.85
C ALA A 79 22.58 15.43 -16.47
N LEU A 80 22.66 16.73 -16.18
CA LEU A 80 23.78 17.57 -16.63
C LEU A 80 25.12 17.03 -16.12
N GLY A 81 25.21 16.62 -14.85
CA GLY A 81 26.41 15.99 -14.29
C GLY A 81 26.83 14.73 -15.07
N PHE A 82 25.90 13.86 -15.40
CA PHE A 82 26.17 12.66 -16.20
C PHE A 82 26.59 13.00 -17.64
N VAL A 83 25.96 13.98 -18.27
CA VAL A 83 26.33 14.47 -19.61
C VAL A 83 27.75 15.06 -19.62
N LEU A 84 28.18 15.69 -18.52
CA LEU A 84 29.55 16.21 -18.35
C LEU A 84 30.58 15.11 -18.03
N GLY A 85 30.18 13.84 -18.03
CA GLY A 85 31.06 12.69 -17.89
C GLY A 85 31.30 12.24 -16.44
N ILE A 86 30.53 12.72 -15.47
CA ILE A 86 30.61 12.21 -14.09
C ILE A 86 30.07 10.78 -14.10
N SER A 87 30.85 9.82 -13.57
CA SER A 87 30.44 8.42 -13.52
C SER A 87 29.36 8.17 -12.46
N ARG A 88 28.65 7.04 -12.57
CA ARG A 88 27.65 6.60 -11.56
C ARG A 88 28.27 6.48 -10.16
N ASP A 89 29.50 5.95 -10.07
CA ASP A 89 30.19 5.75 -8.80
C ASP A 89 30.67 7.06 -8.16
N THR A 90 30.98 8.06 -8.97
CA THR A 90 31.47 9.37 -8.50
C THR A 90 30.36 10.33 -8.16
N MET A 91 29.17 10.19 -8.80
CA MET A 91 28.07 11.12 -8.63
C MET A 91 27.61 11.29 -7.17
N PRO A 92 27.50 10.24 -6.33
CA PRO A 92 27.16 10.42 -4.92
C PRO A 92 28.13 11.36 -4.18
N ALA A 93 29.43 11.28 -4.43
CA ALA A 93 30.44 12.17 -3.83
C ALA A 93 30.25 13.64 -4.28
N ILE A 94 29.95 13.86 -5.56
CA ILE A 94 29.64 15.20 -6.08
C ILE A 94 28.39 15.77 -5.43
N ILE A 95 27.35 14.95 -5.23
CA ILE A 95 26.11 15.36 -4.54
C ILE A 95 26.38 15.77 -3.10
N LEU A 96 27.18 15.00 -2.36
CA LEU A 96 27.56 15.33 -0.99
C LEU A 96 28.34 16.66 -0.92
N PHE A 97 29.28 16.88 -1.83
CA PHE A 97 30.03 18.13 -1.92
C PHE A 97 29.09 19.31 -2.28
N ALA A 98 28.21 19.15 -3.27
CA ALA A 98 27.25 20.19 -3.63
C ALA A 98 26.28 20.48 -2.46
N GLY A 99 25.84 19.45 -1.73
CA GLY A 99 25.04 19.57 -0.51
C GLY A 99 25.75 20.39 0.58
N ALA A 100 27.04 20.13 0.82
CA ALA A 100 27.85 20.90 1.77
C ALA A 100 27.96 22.37 1.36
N LEU A 101 28.15 22.66 0.06
CA LEU A 101 28.17 24.04 -0.44
C LEU A 101 26.80 24.71 -0.29
N CYS A 102 25.70 24.01 -0.63
CA CYS A 102 24.33 24.52 -0.45
C CYS A 102 24.08 24.86 1.03
N PHE A 103 24.52 24.02 1.96
CA PHE A 103 24.38 24.27 3.40
C PHE A 103 25.15 25.52 3.83
N ALA A 104 26.41 25.65 3.41
CA ALA A 104 27.21 26.83 3.70
C ALA A 104 26.57 28.13 3.18
N PHE A 105 26.09 28.14 1.92
CA PHE A 105 25.43 29.30 1.36
C PHE A 105 24.10 29.61 2.05
N ALA A 106 23.29 28.61 2.34
CA ALA A 106 22.03 28.78 3.06
C ALA A 106 22.27 29.35 4.47
N ALA A 107 23.26 28.87 5.19
CA ALA A 107 23.63 29.36 6.51
C ALA A 107 24.06 30.84 6.47
N ALA A 108 24.84 31.26 5.48
CA ALA A 108 25.21 32.65 5.26
C ALA A 108 23.97 33.52 5.00
N LEU A 109 23.05 33.07 4.15
CA LEU A 109 21.81 33.78 3.81
C LEU A 109 20.87 33.90 5.02
N VAL A 110 20.74 32.85 5.82
CA VAL A 110 19.93 32.85 7.06
C VAL A 110 20.51 33.85 8.08
N ALA A 111 21.83 33.82 8.31
CA ALA A 111 22.49 34.72 9.22
C ALA A 111 22.32 36.20 8.79
N ASP A 112 22.59 36.53 7.51
CA ASP A 112 22.41 37.90 7.02
C ASP A 112 20.95 38.33 6.98
N SER A 113 20.00 37.41 6.73
CA SER A 113 18.56 37.67 6.84
C SER A 113 18.15 38.06 8.26
N ALA A 114 18.63 37.32 9.25
CA ALA A 114 18.38 37.64 10.65
C ALA A 114 19.03 38.99 11.05
N ARG A 115 20.21 39.29 10.54
CA ARG A 115 20.85 40.59 10.70
C ARG A 115 19.98 41.75 10.15
N ARG A 116 19.51 41.61 8.94
CA ARG A 116 18.64 42.60 8.26
C ARG A 116 17.33 42.80 8.98
N LEU A 117 16.69 41.74 9.44
CA LEU A 117 15.46 41.79 10.25
C LEU A 117 15.73 42.49 11.58
N ALA A 118 16.83 42.17 12.26
CA ALA A 118 17.21 42.82 13.52
C ALA A 118 17.46 44.33 13.38
N LEU A 119 18.10 44.76 12.29
CA LEU A 119 18.28 46.21 11.99
C LEU A 119 16.95 46.96 11.88
N ARG A 120 15.96 46.33 11.22
CA ARG A 120 14.61 46.90 11.10
C ARG A 120 13.85 46.98 12.43
N LEU A 121 14.12 46.06 13.32
CA LEU A 121 13.49 45.97 14.64
C LEU A 121 14.25 46.73 15.73
N GLY A 122 15.35 47.41 15.39
CA GLY A 122 16.18 48.15 16.36
C GLY A 122 16.91 47.21 17.33
N LEU A 123 17.21 45.97 16.91
CA LEU A 123 17.92 44.99 17.72
C LEU A 123 19.43 44.96 17.37
N GLU A 124 20.19 44.27 18.17
CA GLU A 124 21.66 44.08 17.95
C GLU A 124 21.92 43.13 16.77
N ALA A 125 22.06 43.68 15.58
CA ALA A 125 22.05 42.97 14.32
C ALA A 125 23.08 41.83 14.25
N ASN A 126 24.34 42.05 14.60
CA ASN A 126 25.39 41.03 14.51
C ASN A 126 25.20 39.90 15.53
N LYS A 127 24.68 40.20 16.72
CA LYS A 127 24.42 39.17 17.73
C LYS A 127 23.23 38.28 17.33
N THR A 128 22.18 38.91 16.76
CA THR A 128 21.01 38.17 16.21
C THR A 128 21.46 37.28 15.05
N ALA A 129 22.33 37.78 14.17
CA ALA A 129 22.86 37.00 13.05
C ALA A 129 23.73 35.80 13.53
N ILE A 130 24.58 35.98 14.52
CA ILE A 130 25.35 34.89 15.12
C ILE A 130 24.43 33.83 15.74
N LEU A 131 23.43 34.25 16.47
CA LEU A 131 22.45 33.33 17.06
C LEU A 131 21.69 32.52 16.00
N ALA A 132 21.18 33.19 14.95
CA ALA A 132 20.53 32.52 13.84
C ALA A 132 21.48 31.56 13.10
N GLY A 133 22.72 32.00 12.89
CA GLY A 133 23.76 31.17 12.30
C GLY A 133 24.10 29.92 13.11
N LEU A 134 24.19 30.04 14.44
CA LEU A 134 24.40 28.89 15.35
C LEU A 134 23.21 27.93 15.31
N TRP A 135 21.99 28.47 15.35
CA TRP A 135 20.78 27.63 15.29
C TRP A 135 20.61 26.91 13.95
N PHE A 136 21.06 27.50 12.86
CA PHE A 136 20.95 26.89 11.54
C PHE A 136 22.17 26.04 11.19
N ALA A 137 23.37 26.63 11.18
CA ALA A 137 24.63 25.96 10.82
C ALA A 137 25.09 24.92 11.85
N GLY A 138 24.70 25.08 13.14
CA GLY A 138 24.99 24.12 14.21
C GLY A 138 23.90 23.03 14.35
N SER A 139 22.86 23.06 13.51
CA SER A 139 21.82 22.03 13.52
C SER A 139 22.28 20.78 12.78
N GLY A 140 22.43 19.67 13.50
CA GLY A 140 22.72 18.37 12.89
C GLY A 140 21.57 17.90 11.98
N TRP A 141 20.33 18.25 12.31
CA TRP A 141 19.15 17.99 11.46
C TRP A 141 19.26 18.65 10.08
N MET A 142 19.76 19.87 10.02
CA MET A 142 20.04 20.55 8.75
C MET A 142 21.21 19.90 8.02
N ALA A 143 22.32 19.60 8.72
CA ALA A 143 23.46 18.91 8.11
C ALA A 143 23.00 17.58 7.47
N TRP A 144 22.19 16.78 8.18
CA TRP A 144 21.63 15.55 7.65
C TRP A 144 20.85 15.83 6.35
N SER A 145 19.98 16.84 6.33
CA SER A 145 19.13 17.17 5.19
C SER A 145 19.92 17.58 3.95
N PHE A 146 20.91 18.46 4.11
CA PHE A 146 21.74 18.92 2.99
C PHE A 146 22.64 17.80 2.43
N LEU A 147 22.97 16.81 3.26
CA LEU A 147 23.81 15.66 2.89
C LEU A 147 23.02 14.39 2.60
N SER A 148 21.69 14.47 2.59
CA SER A 148 20.82 13.32 2.32
C SER A 148 20.86 12.81 0.88
N GLY A 149 21.41 13.58 -0.05
CA GLY A 149 21.36 13.28 -1.48
C GLY A 149 20.05 13.63 -2.15
N MET A 150 19.10 14.22 -1.40
CA MET A 150 17.81 14.65 -1.89
C MET A 150 17.83 16.12 -2.34
N GLU A 151 16.81 16.51 -3.08
CA GLU A 151 16.57 17.89 -3.52
C GLU A 151 16.30 18.88 -2.37
N THR A 152 16.06 18.40 -1.16
CA THR A 152 15.67 19.21 0.01
C THR A 152 16.72 20.28 0.34
N GLY A 153 18.00 19.96 0.19
CA GLY A 153 19.08 20.93 0.41
C GLY A 153 19.03 22.10 -0.58
N TRP A 154 18.81 21.84 -1.86
CA TRP A 154 18.62 22.84 -2.91
C TRP A 154 17.38 23.68 -2.65
N LEU A 155 16.28 23.07 -2.28
CA LEU A 155 15.05 23.74 -1.92
C LEU A 155 15.28 24.74 -0.77
N MET A 156 15.94 24.33 0.30
CA MET A 156 16.26 25.22 1.44
C MET A 156 17.20 26.35 1.07
N LEU A 157 18.15 26.13 0.18
CA LEU A 157 19.00 27.20 -0.37
C LEU A 157 18.15 28.26 -1.10
N PHE A 158 17.23 27.83 -1.98
CA PHE A 158 16.38 28.75 -2.71
C PHE A 158 15.40 29.49 -1.80
N ILE A 159 14.81 28.83 -0.80
CA ILE A 159 13.96 29.47 0.22
C ILE A 159 14.75 30.50 1.01
N SER A 160 15.96 30.15 1.48
CA SER A 160 16.85 31.08 2.20
C SER A 160 17.20 32.28 1.31
N GLY A 161 17.44 32.05 0.03
CA GLY A 161 17.69 33.07 -0.97
C GLY A 161 16.48 34.00 -1.18
N ALA A 162 15.27 33.48 -1.27
CA ALA A 162 14.05 34.28 -1.41
C ALA A 162 13.78 35.15 -0.17
N LEU A 163 13.93 34.61 1.04
CA LEU A 163 13.80 35.34 2.30
C LEU A 163 14.85 36.46 2.44
N TRP A 164 16.08 36.13 2.09
CA TRP A 164 17.19 37.11 2.07
C TRP A 164 16.91 38.22 1.06
N ALA A 165 16.54 37.87 -0.18
CA ALA A 165 16.26 38.83 -1.25
C ALA A 165 15.08 39.76 -0.89
N MET A 166 14.05 39.24 -0.21
CA MET A 166 12.93 40.02 0.28
C MET A 166 13.38 41.06 1.32
N LEU A 167 14.21 40.69 2.29
CA LEU A 167 14.79 41.59 3.30
C LEU A 167 15.80 42.53 2.70
N ALA A 168 16.51 42.13 1.63
CA ALA A 168 17.45 42.95 0.86
C ALA A 168 16.74 43.87 -0.16
N ARG A 169 15.40 43.80 -0.31
CA ARG A 169 14.61 44.54 -1.31
C ARG A 169 15.02 44.30 -2.75
N GLN A 170 15.30 43.03 -3.08
CA GLN A 170 15.71 42.57 -4.43
C GLN A 170 14.57 41.76 -5.08
N PRO A 171 13.52 42.39 -5.64
CA PRO A 171 12.33 41.69 -6.08
C PRO A 171 12.60 40.64 -7.19
N VAL A 172 13.55 40.90 -8.08
CA VAL A 172 13.92 39.92 -9.13
C VAL A 172 14.51 38.67 -8.52
N LEU A 173 15.39 38.79 -7.53
CA LEU A 173 15.95 37.63 -6.84
C LEU A 173 14.89 36.87 -6.02
N VAL A 174 13.89 37.55 -5.45
CA VAL A 174 12.73 36.91 -4.83
C VAL A 174 12.03 36.03 -5.85
N ALA A 175 11.71 36.57 -7.03
CA ALA A 175 11.04 35.79 -8.08
C ALA A 175 11.88 34.62 -8.58
N VAL A 176 13.18 34.81 -8.86
CA VAL A 176 14.07 33.75 -9.31
C VAL A 176 14.17 32.63 -8.27
N CYS A 177 14.47 32.96 -7.02
CA CYS A 177 14.62 31.97 -5.96
C CYS A 177 13.28 31.22 -5.68
N THR A 178 12.15 31.91 -5.71
CA THR A 178 10.83 31.29 -5.50
C THR A 178 10.46 30.39 -6.69
N ALA A 179 10.79 30.79 -7.92
CA ALA A 179 10.57 29.95 -9.11
C ALA A 179 11.43 28.68 -9.07
N LEU A 180 12.73 28.82 -8.74
CA LEU A 180 13.63 27.68 -8.57
C LEU A 180 13.15 26.75 -7.44
N ALA A 181 12.68 27.31 -6.34
CA ALA A 181 12.07 26.50 -5.26
C ALA A 181 10.84 25.72 -5.75
N ALA A 182 9.93 26.33 -6.52
CA ALA A 182 8.75 25.68 -7.07
C ALA A 182 9.08 24.62 -8.14
N LEU A 183 10.15 24.82 -8.92
CA LEU A 183 10.67 23.81 -9.86
C LEU A 183 11.40 22.66 -9.14
N THR A 184 11.89 22.91 -7.92
CA THR A 184 12.49 21.86 -7.09
C THR A 184 11.41 21.02 -6.44
N ARG A 185 10.37 21.65 -5.90
CA ARG A 185 9.21 20.96 -5.31
C ARG A 185 7.94 21.77 -5.51
N PRO A 186 6.84 21.19 -6.04
CA PRO A 186 5.61 21.92 -6.35
C PRO A 186 4.99 22.65 -5.15
N GLU A 187 5.04 22.05 -3.94
CA GLU A 187 4.53 22.66 -2.72
C GLU A 187 5.26 23.96 -2.34
N ALA A 188 6.46 24.19 -2.84
CA ALA A 188 7.17 25.46 -2.63
C ALA A 188 6.50 26.67 -3.31
N ALA A 189 5.52 26.45 -4.19
CA ALA A 189 4.64 27.50 -4.68
C ALA A 189 3.89 28.23 -3.54
N LEU A 190 3.62 27.54 -2.42
CA LEU A 190 3.06 28.15 -1.21
C LEU A 190 3.92 29.31 -0.68
N LEU A 191 5.24 29.28 -0.89
CA LEU A 191 6.10 30.43 -0.57
C LEU A 191 5.74 31.64 -1.44
N GLY A 192 5.50 31.45 -2.74
CA GLY A 192 5.02 32.52 -3.63
C GLY A 192 3.67 33.08 -3.21
N VAL A 193 2.73 32.19 -2.85
CA VAL A 193 1.42 32.59 -2.30
C VAL A 193 1.59 33.39 -1.00
N ALA A 194 2.44 32.90 -0.08
CA ALA A 194 2.71 33.59 1.19
C ALA A 194 3.29 35.00 0.95
N ILE A 195 4.21 35.14 -0.03
CA ILE A 195 4.78 36.44 -0.39
C ILE A 195 3.69 37.36 -0.96
N LEU A 196 2.84 36.88 -1.87
CA LEU A 196 1.71 37.67 -2.43
C LEU A 196 0.76 38.14 -1.36
N VAL A 197 0.32 37.26 -0.47
CA VAL A 197 -0.57 37.58 0.63
C VAL A 197 0.08 38.63 1.56
N ALA A 198 1.35 38.46 1.89
CA ALA A 198 2.09 39.37 2.72
C ALA A 198 2.23 40.78 2.07
N GLU A 199 2.48 40.84 0.76
CA GLU A 199 2.49 42.10 0.01
C GLU A 199 1.09 42.73 -0.07
N ALA A 200 0.04 41.95 -0.24
CA ALA A 200 -1.33 42.44 -0.33
C ALA A 200 -1.83 43.05 1.01
N VAL A 201 -1.52 42.37 2.13
CA VAL A 201 -2.03 42.75 3.47
C VAL A 201 -1.20 43.86 4.16
N SER A 202 0.09 43.97 3.84
CA SER A 202 1.03 44.77 4.64
C SER A 202 1.26 46.19 4.15
N HIS A 203 0.70 46.60 3.03
CA HIS A 203 0.90 47.96 2.48
C HIS A 203 -0.37 48.78 2.29
N PRO A 204 -0.29 50.13 2.48
CA PRO A 204 -1.28 51.03 1.95
C PRO A 204 -1.41 50.89 0.43
N SER A 205 -2.59 51.11 -0.12
CA SER A 205 -2.92 51.03 -1.55
C SER A 205 -2.07 51.92 -2.45
N ASP A 206 -1.50 52.99 -1.92
CA ASP A 206 -0.91 54.09 -2.68
C ASP A 206 0.61 54.04 -2.81
N GLU A 207 1.28 52.95 -2.43
CA GLU A 207 2.74 52.84 -2.58
C GLU A 207 3.09 52.58 -4.07
N PRO A 208 3.91 53.44 -4.74
CA PRO A 208 4.08 53.39 -6.22
C PRO A 208 4.67 52.09 -6.77
N ASP A 209 5.46 51.38 -5.97
CA ASP A 209 6.08 50.13 -6.38
C ASP A 209 5.28 48.86 -6.03
N ARG A 210 4.13 48.96 -5.41
CA ARG A 210 3.31 47.82 -4.97
C ARG A 210 2.90 46.92 -6.12
N LYS A 211 2.33 47.48 -7.17
CA LYS A 211 1.90 46.71 -8.38
C LYS A 211 3.04 45.91 -8.97
N ARG A 212 4.22 46.55 -9.12
CA ARG A 212 5.42 45.88 -9.63
C ARG A 212 5.84 44.69 -8.74
N ARG A 213 5.87 44.90 -7.42
CA ARG A 213 6.24 43.82 -6.48
C ARG A 213 5.22 42.68 -6.51
N MET A 214 3.92 43.01 -6.58
CA MET A 214 2.88 41.97 -6.69
C MET A 214 3.00 41.16 -7.98
N ILE A 215 3.23 41.82 -9.13
CA ILE A 215 3.46 41.16 -10.42
C ILE A 215 4.69 40.23 -10.32
N VAL A 216 5.80 40.78 -9.83
CA VAL A 216 7.04 40.01 -9.68
C VAL A 216 6.89 38.86 -8.70
N ALA A 217 6.09 39.02 -7.65
CA ALA A 217 5.79 37.92 -6.69
C ALA A 217 4.81 36.88 -7.27
N ALA A 218 3.98 37.27 -8.24
CA ALA A 218 3.04 36.36 -8.90
C ALA A 218 3.71 35.50 -9.99
N LEU A 219 4.71 36.05 -10.70
CA LEU A 219 5.39 35.33 -11.79
C LEU A 219 5.90 33.93 -11.40
N PRO A 220 6.53 33.71 -10.22
CA PRO A 220 6.97 32.38 -9.80
C PRO A 220 5.86 31.36 -9.66
N LEU A 221 4.61 31.77 -9.47
CA LEU A 221 3.47 30.85 -9.42
C LEU A 221 3.23 30.16 -10.74
N LEU A 222 3.68 30.74 -11.87
CA LEU A 222 3.65 30.08 -13.16
C LEU A 222 4.57 28.84 -13.19
N ALA A 223 5.64 28.84 -12.41
CA ALA A 223 6.55 27.71 -12.31
C ALA A 223 5.88 26.45 -11.74
N VAL A 224 4.78 26.60 -10.95
CA VAL A 224 4.04 25.48 -10.42
C VAL A 224 3.37 24.64 -11.52
N PHE A 225 3.06 25.26 -12.64
CA PHE A 225 2.43 24.56 -13.76
C PHE A 225 3.41 23.83 -14.67
N VAL A 226 4.73 24.12 -14.54
CA VAL A 226 5.76 23.54 -15.42
C VAL A 226 5.86 22.03 -15.21
N SER A 227 6.01 21.59 -13.96
CA SER A 227 6.12 20.15 -13.68
C SER A 227 4.85 19.37 -14.04
N PRO A 228 3.62 19.78 -13.64
CA PRO A 228 2.39 19.12 -14.07
C PRO A 228 2.19 19.14 -15.61
N MET A 229 2.58 20.22 -16.28
CA MET A 229 2.48 20.30 -17.75
C MET A 229 3.44 19.31 -18.42
N ILE A 230 4.69 19.25 -17.99
CA ILE A 230 5.67 18.28 -18.47
C ILE A 230 5.21 16.86 -18.19
N ASN A 231 4.76 16.59 -16.98
CA ASN A 231 4.21 15.29 -16.59
C ASN A 231 3.04 14.91 -17.50
N ARG A 232 2.10 15.83 -17.75
CA ARG A 232 0.96 15.58 -18.63
C ARG A 232 1.39 15.31 -20.07
N LEU A 233 2.39 16.04 -20.57
CA LEU A 233 2.87 15.90 -21.96
C LEU A 233 3.62 14.59 -22.19
N PHE A 234 4.42 14.14 -21.22
CA PHE A 234 5.28 12.95 -21.38
C PHE A 234 4.69 11.70 -20.76
N ALA A 235 4.07 11.81 -19.59
CA ALA A 235 3.54 10.66 -18.83
C ALA A 235 2.00 10.57 -18.86
N GLY A 236 1.32 11.44 -19.57
CA GLY A 236 -0.15 11.42 -19.69
C GLY A 236 -0.91 11.85 -18.42
N ASN A 237 -0.22 12.00 -17.29
CA ASN A 237 -0.80 12.33 -15.99
C ASN A 237 -0.11 13.55 -15.37
N ALA A 238 -0.88 14.54 -14.91
CA ALA A 238 -0.35 15.77 -14.34
C ALA A 238 0.20 15.58 -12.90
N SER A 239 -0.32 14.61 -12.16
CA SER A 239 0.04 14.35 -10.77
C SER A 239 1.32 13.53 -10.65
N ALA A 240 2.17 13.85 -9.67
CA ALA A 240 3.31 13.02 -9.34
C ALA A 240 2.84 11.69 -8.70
N THR A 241 3.37 10.57 -9.15
CA THR A 241 3.05 9.22 -8.64
C THR A 241 3.32 9.11 -7.14
N GLY A 242 4.36 9.78 -6.64
CA GLY A 242 4.66 9.82 -5.20
C GLY A 242 3.55 10.48 -4.35
N PHE A 243 2.80 11.44 -4.88
CA PHE A 243 1.63 12.00 -4.17
C PHE A 243 0.49 10.98 -4.15
N LEU A 244 0.21 10.33 -5.28
CA LEU A 244 -0.81 9.28 -5.36
C LEU A 244 -0.50 8.13 -4.40
N ALA A 245 0.73 7.67 -4.35
CA ALA A 245 1.15 6.57 -3.49
C ALA A 245 1.12 6.91 -1.98
N LYS A 246 1.37 8.17 -1.60
CA LYS A 246 1.64 8.56 -0.20
C LYS A 246 0.55 9.44 0.44
N SER A 247 -0.48 9.87 -0.29
CA SER A 247 -1.55 10.74 0.22
C SER A 247 -2.59 9.97 1.02
N TRP A 248 -3.11 10.56 2.11
CA TRP A 248 -4.29 10.05 2.80
C TRP A 248 -5.56 10.09 1.94
N PHE A 249 -5.66 11.05 1.00
CA PHE A 249 -6.83 11.22 0.13
C PHE A 249 -6.96 10.17 -0.98
N THR A 250 -5.93 9.39 -1.21
CA THR A 250 -5.92 8.33 -2.23
C THR A 250 -6.06 6.93 -1.63
N LEU A 251 -6.26 6.81 -0.31
CA LEU A 251 -6.60 5.53 0.34
C LEU A 251 -7.95 5.02 -0.16
N GLN A 252 -8.05 3.73 -0.30
CA GLN A 252 -9.30 3.04 -0.60
C GLN A 252 -9.70 2.13 0.57
N PRO A 253 -10.95 2.24 1.05
CA PRO A 253 -11.93 3.30 0.78
C PRO A 253 -11.57 4.62 1.47
N VAL A 254 -12.12 5.74 0.97
CA VAL A 254 -11.87 7.07 1.51
C VAL A 254 -12.75 7.33 2.73
N TYR A 255 -12.16 7.39 3.92
CA TYR A 255 -12.85 7.76 5.16
C TYR A 255 -12.50 9.19 5.57
N LEU A 256 -13.30 10.19 5.15
CA LEU A 256 -13.00 11.62 5.36
C LEU A 256 -12.84 12.01 6.83
N ASP A 257 -13.60 11.41 7.74
CA ASP A 257 -13.49 11.66 9.19
C ASP A 257 -12.15 11.20 9.77
N MET A 258 -11.65 10.05 9.32
CA MET A 258 -10.33 9.54 9.69
C MET A 258 -9.24 10.45 9.14
N ILE A 259 -9.32 10.80 7.84
CA ILE A 259 -8.36 11.67 7.17
C ILE A 259 -8.28 13.01 7.89
N ALA A 260 -9.42 13.64 8.19
CA ALA A 260 -9.47 14.91 8.91
C ALA A 260 -8.81 14.80 10.30
N ARG A 261 -9.13 13.75 11.07
CA ARG A 261 -8.51 13.49 12.37
C ARG A 261 -7.01 13.30 12.27
N GLN A 262 -6.55 12.53 11.28
CA GLN A 262 -5.11 12.27 11.08
C GLN A 262 -4.36 13.53 10.66
N ILE A 263 -4.92 14.34 9.75
CA ILE A 263 -4.33 15.62 9.34
C ILE A 263 -4.20 16.56 10.53
N VAL A 264 -5.27 16.71 11.33
CA VAL A 264 -5.25 17.60 12.52
C VAL A 264 -4.24 17.11 13.55
N LYS A 265 -4.19 15.80 13.82
CA LYS A 265 -3.22 15.19 14.74
C LYS A 265 -1.79 15.47 14.28
N THR A 266 -1.48 15.16 13.02
CA THR A 266 -0.14 15.34 12.46
C THR A 266 0.26 16.80 12.42
N PHE A 267 -0.66 17.70 11.99
CA PHE A 267 -0.40 19.14 11.98
C PHE A 267 -0.09 19.68 13.39
N TRP A 268 -0.85 19.24 14.39
CA TRP A 268 -0.58 19.59 15.80
C TRP A 268 0.79 19.09 16.25
N GLU A 269 1.11 17.85 15.93
CA GLU A 269 2.41 17.24 16.28
C GLU A 269 3.57 18.03 15.66
N LEU A 270 3.49 18.33 14.37
CA LEU A 270 4.50 19.13 13.68
C LEU A 270 4.60 20.56 14.22
N SER A 271 3.48 21.21 14.48
CA SER A 271 3.47 22.62 14.91
C SER A 271 3.90 22.83 16.36
N VAL A 272 3.58 21.86 17.24
CA VAL A 272 3.84 22.00 18.70
C VAL A 272 5.08 21.24 19.12
N ARG A 273 5.18 19.96 18.75
CA ARG A 273 6.27 19.10 19.24
C ARG A 273 7.56 19.33 18.48
N LEU A 274 7.52 19.27 17.15
CA LEU A 274 8.73 19.41 16.32
C LEU A 274 9.37 20.80 16.48
N ILE A 275 8.56 21.88 16.33
CA ILE A 275 9.08 23.27 16.48
C ILE A 275 9.45 23.56 17.94
N GLY A 276 8.80 22.92 18.91
CA GLY A 276 9.14 23.02 20.31
C GLY A 276 10.42 22.33 20.73
N GLY A 277 10.99 21.52 19.85
CA GLY A 277 12.19 20.74 20.12
C GLY A 277 11.91 19.44 20.89
N PHE A 278 10.64 19.03 21.04
CA PHE A 278 10.25 17.82 21.78
C PHE A 278 9.67 16.77 20.83
N SER A 279 10.48 16.25 19.94
CA SER A 279 10.04 15.25 18.99
C SER A 279 9.74 13.90 19.64
N PRO A 280 8.73 13.15 19.15
CA PRO A 280 8.39 11.82 19.66
C PRO A 280 9.48 10.78 19.48
N ASP A 281 10.35 10.98 18.51
CA ASP A 281 11.45 10.07 18.16
C ASP A 281 12.69 10.19 19.07
N GLY A 282 12.65 11.08 20.07
CA GLY A 282 13.75 11.29 21.02
C GLY A 282 14.88 12.22 20.52
N HIS A 283 14.82 12.67 19.26
CA HIS A 283 15.78 13.64 18.71
C HIS A 283 15.33 15.09 18.93
N TRP A 284 16.25 15.98 19.17
CA TRP A 284 16.00 17.42 19.30
C TRP A 284 16.24 18.13 17.97
N HIS A 285 15.24 18.09 17.06
CA HIS A 285 15.35 18.61 15.70
C HIS A 285 15.56 20.13 15.67
N THR A 286 14.87 20.88 16.53
CA THR A 286 14.96 22.33 16.58
C THR A 286 15.48 22.80 17.94
N PHE A 287 15.92 24.06 18.00
CA PHE A 287 16.28 24.66 19.28
C PHE A 287 15.08 24.64 20.23
N PRO A 288 15.25 24.26 21.50
CA PRO A 288 14.16 24.23 22.48
C PRO A 288 13.45 25.58 22.59
N LEU A 289 12.11 25.55 22.70
CA LEU A 289 11.26 26.73 22.76
C LEU A 289 11.34 27.66 21.53
N LEU A 290 11.81 27.19 20.38
CA LEU A 290 11.88 28.00 19.15
C LEU A 290 10.51 28.62 18.82
N GLN A 291 9.40 27.90 19.03
CA GLN A 291 8.05 28.42 18.83
C GLN A 291 7.74 29.66 19.67
N LEU A 292 8.16 29.71 20.93
CA LEU A 292 7.99 30.89 21.79
C LEU A 292 8.74 32.10 21.21
N PHE A 293 9.93 31.88 20.73
CA PHE A 293 10.74 32.92 20.09
C PHE A 293 10.15 33.38 18.77
N VAL A 294 9.61 32.46 17.95
CA VAL A 294 8.90 32.79 16.70
C VAL A 294 7.67 33.61 16.98
N VAL A 295 6.84 33.22 17.95
CA VAL A 295 5.65 34.00 18.40
C VAL A 295 6.06 35.39 18.87
N THR A 296 7.12 35.49 19.66
CA THR A 296 7.65 36.81 20.11
C THR A 296 8.11 37.63 18.91
N GLY A 297 8.83 37.03 17.97
CA GLY A 297 9.26 37.67 16.71
C GLY A 297 8.07 38.24 15.91
N PHE A 298 6.97 37.49 15.85
CA PHE A 298 5.73 37.94 15.22
C PHE A 298 5.16 39.20 15.89
N PHE A 299 5.10 39.23 17.21
CA PHE A 299 4.53 40.38 17.93
C PHE A 299 5.36 41.65 17.75
N ILE A 300 6.69 41.54 17.79
CA ILE A 300 7.54 42.74 17.63
C ILE A 300 7.56 43.28 16.20
N ALA A 301 7.42 42.38 15.20
CA ALA A 301 7.42 42.76 13.78
C ALA A 301 6.25 43.62 13.37
N ARG A 302 5.18 43.71 14.17
CA ARG A 302 4.00 44.55 13.89
C ARG A 302 4.34 46.06 13.78
N LYS A 303 5.46 46.47 14.37
CA LYS A 303 5.89 47.86 14.41
C LYS A 303 6.54 48.37 13.12
N ASP A 304 7.07 47.48 12.29
CA ASP A 304 7.71 47.78 11.01
C ASP A 304 7.06 47.02 9.87
N ALA A 305 6.60 47.71 8.83
CA ALA A 305 5.86 47.12 7.73
C ALA A 305 6.65 46.06 6.96
N ALA A 306 7.97 46.26 6.79
CA ALA A 306 8.82 45.31 6.10
C ALA A 306 9.15 44.07 6.97
N ALA A 307 9.38 44.28 8.27
CA ALA A 307 9.51 43.18 9.23
C ALA A 307 8.21 42.37 9.32
N ARG A 308 7.04 43.03 9.40
CA ARG A 308 5.74 42.37 9.42
C ARG A 308 5.53 41.46 8.20
N ARG A 309 5.88 41.92 6.98
CA ARG A 309 5.81 41.11 5.75
C ARG A 309 6.65 39.86 5.86
N SER A 310 7.93 40.00 6.25
CA SER A 310 8.86 38.91 6.34
C SER A 310 8.42 37.83 7.32
N VAL A 311 7.88 38.29 8.47
CA VAL A 311 7.36 37.38 9.49
C VAL A 311 6.05 36.72 9.04
N LEU A 312 5.16 37.47 8.38
CA LEU A 312 3.93 36.91 7.82
C LEU A 312 4.24 35.85 6.77
N VAL A 313 5.22 36.07 5.87
CA VAL A 313 5.70 35.04 4.93
C VAL A 313 6.23 33.82 5.67
N ALA A 314 7.03 33.99 6.72
CA ALA A 314 7.56 32.87 7.49
C ALA A 314 6.46 32.01 8.10
N ILE A 315 5.40 32.63 8.66
CA ILE A 315 4.27 31.91 9.27
C ILE A 315 3.40 31.23 8.21
N LEU A 316 3.03 31.96 7.15
CA LEU A 316 2.18 31.39 6.10
C LEU A 316 2.89 30.25 5.34
N TRP A 317 4.18 30.41 5.08
CA TRP A 317 4.99 29.37 4.47
C TRP A 317 5.08 28.13 5.37
N SER A 318 5.50 28.29 6.63
CA SER A 318 5.66 27.16 7.54
C SER A 318 4.34 26.46 7.85
N GLY A 319 3.29 27.23 8.11
CA GLY A 319 1.94 26.69 8.36
C GLY A 319 1.36 25.98 7.16
N GLY A 320 1.51 26.56 5.95
CA GLY A 320 1.05 25.92 4.71
C GLY A 320 1.80 24.64 4.40
N LEU A 321 3.13 24.64 4.57
CA LEU A 321 3.96 23.44 4.38
C LEU A 321 3.57 22.33 5.36
N PHE A 322 3.35 22.64 6.63
CA PHE A 322 2.93 21.66 7.63
C PHE A 322 1.53 21.11 7.34
N MET A 323 0.61 21.96 6.87
CA MET A 323 -0.73 21.53 6.48
C MET A 323 -0.68 20.55 5.30
N VAL A 324 0.05 20.89 4.25
CA VAL A 324 0.19 20.04 3.06
C VAL A 324 0.91 18.73 3.41
N SER A 325 2.01 18.78 4.17
CA SER A 325 2.73 17.58 4.56
C SER A 325 1.91 16.67 5.50
N SER A 326 1.01 17.25 6.31
CA SER A 326 0.10 16.46 7.17
C SER A 326 -0.91 15.61 6.38
N SER A 327 -1.12 15.92 5.10
CA SER A 327 -1.95 15.10 4.20
C SER A 327 -1.25 13.85 3.68
N LEU A 328 0.05 13.68 3.98
CA LEU A 328 0.83 12.52 3.58
C LEU A 328 0.94 11.50 4.72
N GLN A 329 0.83 10.22 4.41
CA GLN A 329 1.09 9.12 5.34
C GLN A 329 2.53 9.14 5.83
N THR A 330 3.45 9.57 4.97
CA THR A 330 4.90 9.63 5.21
C THR A 330 5.35 10.95 5.81
N ALA A 331 4.44 11.77 6.35
CA ALA A 331 4.74 13.12 6.86
C ALA A 331 5.88 13.19 7.87
N THR A 332 6.08 12.14 8.66
CA THR A 332 7.10 12.05 9.72
C THR A 332 8.35 11.24 9.33
N TRP A 333 8.38 10.69 8.12
CA TRP A 333 9.48 9.84 7.67
C TRP A 333 10.78 10.61 7.43
N HIS A 334 11.89 9.90 7.43
CA HIS A 334 13.23 10.41 7.14
C HIS A 334 13.56 11.66 7.94
N HIS A 335 13.46 11.54 9.27
CA HIS A 335 13.73 12.64 10.21
C HIS A 335 12.90 13.91 9.93
N TYR A 336 11.62 13.78 9.56
CA TYR A 336 10.74 14.91 9.23
C TYR A 336 11.23 15.76 8.05
N ARG A 337 11.74 15.12 6.99
CA ARG A 337 12.34 15.80 5.83
C ARG A 337 11.40 16.80 5.14
N TYR A 338 10.08 16.55 5.16
CA TYR A 338 9.11 17.42 4.51
C TYR A 338 8.94 18.76 5.23
N GLN A 339 9.31 18.86 6.50
CA GLN A 339 9.19 20.06 7.33
C GLN A 339 10.49 20.88 7.37
N MET A 340 11.63 20.29 7.04
CA MET A 340 12.95 20.94 7.04
C MET A 340 12.98 22.28 6.26
N PRO A 341 12.26 22.44 5.12
CA PRO A 341 12.24 23.69 4.38
C PRO A 341 11.58 24.87 5.10
N ALA A 342 10.83 24.65 6.19
CA ALA A 342 10.33 25.73 7.04
C ALA A 342 11.39 26.30 7.98
N TYR A 343 12.41 25.53 8.32
CA TYR A 343 13.36 25.88 9.38
C TYR A 343 14.14 27.18 9.13
N PRO A 344 14.61 27.53 7.92
CA PRO A 344 15.26 28.81 7.66
C PRO A 344 14.41 30.02 8.09
N ALA A 345 13.13 30.00 7.75
CA ALA A 345 12.19 31.07 8.08
C ALA A 345 11.95 31.17 9.59
N LEU A 346 11.76 30.03 10.27
CA LEU A 346 11.55 29.96 11.71
C LEU A 346 12.76 30.44 12.49
N VAL A 347 13.98 30.08 12.07
CA VAL A 347 15.23 30.52 12.71
C VAL A 347 15.44 32.02 12.59
N ILE A 348 15.18 32.61 11.41
CA ILE A 348 15.34 34.05 11.18
C ILE A 348 14.43 34.85 12.14
N VAL A 349 13.17 34.46 12.24
CA VAL A 349 12.17 35.12 13.09
C VAL A 349 12.42 34.83 14.57
N GLY A 350 12.71 33.58 14.89
CA GLY A 350 12.97 33.14 16.26
C GLY A 350 14.17 33.81 16.89
N ALA A 351 15.28 33.97 16.15
CA ALA A 351 16.48 34.65 16.65
C ALA A 351 16.21 36.11 16.99
N ALA A 352 15.44 36.82 16.18
CA ALA A 352 15.02 38.18 16.48
C ALA A 352 14.10 38.26 17.73
N GLY A 353 13.15 37.31 17.83
CA GLY A 353 12.26 37.18 18.99
C GLY A 353 13.01 36.91 20.30
N ALA A 354 13.98 35.98 20.26
CA ALA A 354 14.82 35.65 21.42
C ALA A 354 15.66 36.85 21.91
N MET A 355 16.30 37.55 20.97
CA MET A 355 17.09 38.73 21.30
C MET A 355 16.23 39.85 21.90
N TRP A 356 15.02 40.08 21.38
CA TRP A 356 14.10 41.04 21.93
C TRP A 356 13.64 40.64 23.35
N LEU A 357 13.26 39.41 23.55
CA LEU A 357 12.77 38.88 24.82
C LEU A 357 13.80 39.08 25.93
N ILE A 358 15.05 38.72 25.65
CA ILE A 358 16.18 38.88 26.59
C ILE A 358 16.39 40.36 26.93
N ASN A 359 16.38 41.21 25.90
CA ASN A 359 16.57 42.67 26.13
C ASN A 359 15.42 43.27 26.95
N ARG A 360 14.21 42.71 26.86
CA ARG A 360 13.02 43.26 27.53
C ARG A 360 12.83 42.75 28.96
N LEU A 361 13.14 41.45 29.20
CA LEU A 361 12.83 40.81 30.49
C LEU A 361 13.97 40.88 31.49
N LEU A 362 15.21 40.97 31.03
CA LEU A 362 16.35 40.93 31.94
C LEU A 362 16.92 42.29 32.24
N PRO A 363 17.09 42.65 33.54
CA PRO A 363 17.71 43.89 33.96
C PRO A 363 19.12 44.11 33.42
N ARG A 364 19.85 43.00 33.28
CA ARG A 364 21.22 42.99 32.70
C ARG A 364 21.27 42.07 31.48
N PRO A 365 20.86 42.55 30.29
CA PRO A 365 20.68 41.75 29.09
C PRO A 365 21.99 41.08 28.62
N ILE A 366 23.17 41.56 29.05
CA ILE A 366 24.44 40.97 28.70
C ILE A 366 24.55 39.53 29.26
N TRP A 367 24.12 39.24 30.47
CA TRP A 367 24.11 37.93 31.05
C TRP A 367 23.15 36.98 30.39
N GLY A 368 21.94 37.47 30.09
CA GLY A 368 20.95 36.71 29.33
C GLY A 368 21.42 36.30 27.94
N ARG A 369 22.11 37.20 27.23
CA ARG A 369 22.71 36.89 25.91
C ARG A 369 23.87 35.90 26.03
N ALA A 370 24.70 36.03 27.07
CA ALA A 370 25.77 35.06 27.32
C ALA A 370 25.22 33.68 27.61
N ILE A 371 24.20 33.58 28.47
CA ILE A 371 23.51 32.30 28.75
C ILE A 371 22.88 31.73 27.48
N LEU A 372 22.14 32.53 26.72
CA LEU A 372 21.54 32.06 25.45
C LEU A 372 22.58 31.57 24.48
N LEU A 373 23.73 32.25 24.36
CA LEU A 373 24.81 31.82 23.49
C LEU A 373 25.43 30.48 23.96
N ILE A 374 25.68 30.35 25.27
CA ILE A 374 26.19 29.09 25.84
C ILE A 374 25.20 27.94 25.59
N VAL A 375 23.90 28.16 25.83
CA VAL A 375 22.86 27.17 25.56
C VAL A 375 22.75 26.86 24.09
N ALA A 376 22.86 27.85 23.19
CA ALA A 376 22.84 27.64 21.75
C ALA A 376 24.05 26.83 21.29
N ILE A 377 25.24 27.09 21.81
CA ILE A 377 26.44 26.28 21.51
C ILE A 377 26.28 24.84 22.02
N ALA A 378 25.84 24.68 23.27
CA ALA A 378 25.61 23.37 23.87
C ALA A 378 24.59 22.55 23.06
N TRP A 379 23.46 23.17 22.66
CA TRP A 379 22.50 22.54 21.79
C TRP A 379 23.07 22.22 20.42
N SER A 380 23.85 23.11 19.81
CA SER A 380 24.49 22.85 18.51
C SER A 380 25.45 21.67 18.56
N VAL A 381 26.25 21.56 19.62
CA VAL A 381 27.13 20.40 19.82
C VAL A 381 26.33 19.13 20.00
N TYR A 382 25.28 19.18 20.83
CA TYR A 382 24.38 18.04 21.03
C TYR A 382 23.73 17.61 19.72
N SER A 383 23.06 18.55 19.01
CA SER A 383 22.37 18.29 17.75
C SER A 383 23.30 17.75 16.67
N ALA A 384 24.51 18.34 16.55
CA ALA A 384 25.50 17.89 15.60
C ALA A 384 25.97 16.45 15.89
N THR A 385 26.23 16.12 17.15
CA THR A 385 26.71 14.76 17.52
C THR A 385 25.61 13.73 17.45
N ASP A 386 24.38 14.07 17.82
CA ASP A 386 23.22 13.20 17.78
C ASP A 386 22.87 12.83 16.33
N PHE A 387 22.72 13.85 15.47
CA PHE A 387 22.42 13.62 14.06
C PHE A 387 23.61 13.06 13.26
N ALA A 388 24.87 13.28 13.68
CA ALA A 388 26.01 12.61 13.06
C ALA A 388 25.96 11.09 13.29
N ARG A 389 25.55 10.66 14.49
CA ARG A 389 25.32 9.23 14.78
C ARG A 389 24.12 8.67 14.00
N ALA A 390 23.00 9.41 13.95
CA ALA A 390 21.86 9.02 13.17
C ALA A 390 22.23 8.88 11.69
N TYR A 391 22.93 9.86 11.13
CA TYR A 391 23.42 9.85 9.76
C TYR A 391 24.35 8.67 9.46
N ALA A 392 25.30 8.39 10.36
CA ALA A 392 26.18 7.24 10.23
C ALA A 392 25.41 5.92 10.25
N ARG A 393 24.37 5.79 11.09
CA ARG A 393 23.48 4.63 11.13
C ARG A 393 22.68 4.50 9.82
N ASP A 394 22.15 5.61 9.29
CA ASP A 394 21.41 5.65 8.04
C ASP A 394 22.27 5.18 6.86
N VAL A 395 23.46 5.76 6.70
CA VAL A 395 24.44 5.35 5.68
C VAL A 395 24.82 3.88 5.83
N ASN A 396 25.06 3.44 7.06
CA ASN A 396 25.45 2.06 7.34
C ASN A 396 24.32 1.08 7.01
N THR A 397 23.06 1.44 7.27
CA THR A 397 21.90 0.64 6.91
C THR A 397 21.78 0.49 5.39
N VAL A 398 21.87 1.58 4.63
CA VAL A 398 21.86 1.53 3.16
C VAL A 398 23.03 0.69 2.63
N ALA A 399 24.22 0.86 3.19
CA ALA A 399 25.41 0.12 2.77
C ALA A 399 25.29 -1.39 3.01
N GLN A 400 24.90 -1.78 4.22
CA GLN A 400 24.88 -3.17 4.65
C GLN A 400 23.64 -3.91 4.15
N MET A 401 22.53 -3.22 3.94
CA MET A 401 21.27 -3.83 3.52
C MET A 401 21.03 -3.64 2.02
N GLN A 402 20.57 -2.47 1.59
CA GLN A 402 20.13 -2.25 0.21
C GLN A 402 21.26 -2.44 -0.82
N MET A 403 22.48 -1.93 -0.54
CA MET A 403 23.60 -2.10 -1.47
C MET A 403 24.10 -3.53 -1.53
N THR A 404 24.13 -4.24 -0.40
CA THR A 404 24.50 -5.66 -0.36
C THR A 404 23.52 -6.49 -1.17
N LEU A 405 22.23 -6.25 -0.99
CA LEU A 405 21.16 -6.93 -1.74
C LEU A 405 21.28 -6.62 -3.25
N ALA A 406 21.43 -5.34 -3.62
CA ALA A 406 21.56 -4.92 -5.02
C ALA A 406 22.81 -5.48 -5.70
N ASN A 407 23.95 -5.55 -5.01
CA ASN A 407 25.16 -6.17 -5.53
C ASN A 407 25.00 -7.69 -5.72
N TRP A 408 24.31 -8.35 -4.79
CA TRP A 408 23.99 -9.77 -4.94
C TRP A 408 23.13 -9.98 -6.19
N VAL A 409 22.07 -9.18 -6.36
CA VAL A 409 21.20 -9.22 -7.55
C VAL A 409 22.02 -9.03 -8.83
N ARG A 410 22.86 -8.00 -8.90
CA ARG A 410 23.68 -7.72 -10.07
C ARG A 410 24.60 -8.91 -10.44
N ASN A 411 25.14 -9.59 -9.45
CA ASN A 411 26.13 -10.64 -9.65
C ASN A 411 25.52 -12.04 -9.84
N ASN A 412 24.27 -12.28 -9.40
CA ASN A 412 23.68 -13.63 -9.34
C ASN A 412 22.41 -13.79 -10.15
N THR A 413 21.93 -12.75 -10.84
CA THR A 413 20.73 -12.83 -11.70
C THR A 413 21.08 -12.50 -13.15
N ALA A 414 20.26 -12.96 -14.09
CA ALA A 414 20.40 -12.64 -15.51
C ALA A 414 20.29 -11.12 -15.76
N THR A 415 20.95 -10.61 -16.79
CA THR A 415 20.96 -9.16 -17.09
C THR A 415 19.59 -8.61 -17.48
N ASP A 416 18.75 -9.45 -18.04
CA ASP A 416 17.35 -9.17 -18.45
C ASP A 416 16.33 -9.54 -17.37
N ALA A 417 16.76 -10.01 -16.20
CA ALA A 417 15.87 -10.37 -15.10
C ALA A 417 15.00 -9.18 -14.65
N ARG A 418 13.74 -9.49 -14.40
CA ARG A 418 12.71 -8.56 -13.94
C ARG A 418 12.44 -8.76 -12.44
N LEU A 419 12.60 -7.72 -11.67
CA LEU A 419 12.47 -7.76 -10.22
C LEU A 419 11.30 -6.91 -9.75
N VAL A 420 10.44 -7.46 -8.92
CA VAL A 420 9.56 -6.68 -8.04
C VAL A 420 10.38 -6.23 -6.85
N VAL A 421 10.34 -4.94 -6.54
CA VAL A 421 11.16 -4.37 -5.48
C VAL A 421 10.37 -3.41 -4.60
N HIS A 422 10.79 -3.28 -3.34
CA HIS A 422 10.24 -2.25 -2.44
C HIS A 422 11.12 -0.99 -2.43
N ASP A 423 12.41 -1.12 -2.10
CA ASP A 423 13.38 -0.04 -2.13
C ASP A 423 13.99 0.05 -3.54
N VAL A 424 13.29 0.78 -4.41
CA VAL A 424 13.55 0.74 -5.86
C VAL A 424 14.79 1.52 -6.29
N GLY A 425 15.25 2.50 -5.47
CA GLY A 425 16.34 3.40 -5.81
C GLY A 425 17.67 2.67 -5.96
N VAL A 426 18.17 2.10 -4.87
CA VAL A 426 19.44 1.36 -4.85
C VAL A 426 19.33 0.10 -5.71
N MET A 427 18.21 -0.61 -5.66
CA MET A 427 18.02 -1.84 -6.43
C MET A 427 18.14 -1.60 -7.93
N ARG A 428 17.60 -0.50 -8.45
CA ARG A 428 17.74 -0.16 -9.87
C ARG A 428 19.11 0.44 -10.20
N PHE A 429 19.57 1.41 -9.39
CA PHE A 429 20.78 2.16 -9.71
C PHE A 429 22.06 1.33 -9.55
N ILE A 430 22.14 0.45 -8.54
CA ILE A 430 23.31 -0.41 -8.26
C ILE A 430 23.11 -1.82 -8.82
N GLY A 431 21.90 -2.39 -8.65
CA GLY A 431 21.55 -3.75 -9.12
C GLY A 431 21.46 -3.89 -10.64
N GLU A 432 21.20 -2.79 -11.36
CA GLU A 432 21.20 -2.68 -12.83
C GLU A 432 20.23 -3.65 -13.52
N ARG A 433 19.21 -4.16 -12.82
CA ARG A 433 18.17 -5.03 -13.39
C ARG A 433 16.89 -4.23 -13.61
N TYR A 434 16.01 -4.74 -14.46
CA TYR A 434 14.68 -4.17 -14.65
C TYR A 434 13.90 -4.26 -13.33
N THR A 435 13.38 -3.15 -12.84
CA THR A 435 12.66 -3.11 -11.57
C THR A 435 11.20 -2.71 -11.74
N ILE A 436 10.32 -3.41 -11.04
CA ILE A 436 8.89 -3.14 -10.91
C ILE A 436 8.66 -2.72 -9.45
N ASP A 437 8.25 -1.49 -9.25
CA ASP A 437 8.14 -0.88 -7.93
C ASP A 437 6.79 -1.23 -7.28
N THR A 438 6.81 -1.87 -6.13
CA THR A 438 5.59 -2.26 -5.38
C THR A 438 4.78 -1.07 -4.91
N VAL A 439 5.43 0.04 -4.53
CA VAL A 439 4.77 1.27 -4.06
C VAL A 439 4.23 2.09 -5.24
N GLY A 440 4.80 1.86 -6.43
CA GLY A 440 4.38 2.52 -7.66
C GLY A 440 4.89 3.95 -7.81
N LEU A 441 6.02 4.30 -7.20
CA LEU A 441 6.66 5.60 -7.44
C LEU A 441 7.19 5.70 -8.86
N THR A 442 7.71 4.58 -9.39
CA THR A 442 8.43 4.50 -10.66
C THR A 442 7.77 3.58 -11.69
N THR A 443 6.78 2.80 -11.30
CA THR A 443 6.04 1.89 -12.18
C THR A 443 4.62 2.38 -12.40
N THR A 444 4.22 2.52 -13.66
CA THR A 444 2.87 2.96 -14.04
C THR A 444 1.81 2.01 -13.50
N HIS A 445 0.71 2.56 -12.99
CA HIS A 445 -0.45 1.87 -12.39
C HIS A 445 -0.18 1.11 -11.08
N ALA A 446 1.06 0.75 -10.74
CA ALA A 446 1.37 0.04 -9.50
C ALA A 446 0.92 0.81 -8.24
N ALA A 447 1.01 2.16 -8.24
CA ALA A 447 0.52 2.98 -7.13
C ALA A 447 -0.98 2.82 -6.89
N ASN A 448 -1.78 2.62 -7.94
CA ASN A 448 -3.21 2.38 -7.81
C ASN A 448 -3.47 0.99 -7.20
N ALA A 449 -2.82 -0.04 -7.72
CA ALA A 449 -2.90 -1.39 -7.15
C ALA A 449 -2.48 -1.42 -5.67
N TYR A 450 -1.33 -0.81 -5.36
CA TYR A 450 -0.84 -0.70 -3.98
C TYR A 450 -1.84 -0.05 -3.01
N ARG A 451 -2.60 0.96 -3.46
CA ARG A 451 -3.60 1.66 -2.63
C ARG A 451 -4.82 0.82 -2.30
N HIS A 452 -5.14 -0.16 -3.12
CA HIS A 452 -6.26 -1.07 -2.92
C HIS A 452 -5.88 -2.31 -2.09
N GLY A 453 -4.60 -2.56 -1.85
CA GLY A 453 -4.12 -3.61 -0.97
C GLY A 453 -3.48 -4.81 -1.68
N PRO A 454 -3.21 -5.91 -0.94
CA PRO A 454 -2.40 -7.01 -1.45
C PRO A 454 -3.04 -7.78 -2.61
N GLY A 455 -4.36 -7.94 -2.64
CA GLY A 455 -5.03 -8.63 -3.74
C GLY A 455 -4.83 -7.93 -5.07
N THR A 456 -5.13 -6.63 -5.13
CA THR A 456 -4.92 -5.84 -6.35
C THR A 456 -3.44 -5.69 -6.74
N LEU A 457 -2.55 -5.78 -5.76
CA LEU A 457 -1.12 -5.76 -6.04
C LEU A 457 -0.66 -7.10 -6.62
N TYR A 458 -1.22 -8.22 -6.15
CA TYR A 458 -0.99 -9.55 -6.70
C TYR A 458 -1.46 -9.62 -8.15
N GLU A 459 -2.71 -9.23 -8.43
CA GLU A 459 -3.28 -9.21 -9.79
C GLU A 459 -2.48 -8.31 -10.75
N PHE A 460 -1.95 -7.20 -10.24
CA PHE A 460 -1.06 -6.34 -11.03
C PHE A 460 0.25 -7.03 -11.42
N PHE A 461 0.82 -7.90 -10.57
CA PHE A 461 2.08 -8.58 -10.85
C PHE A 461 1.90 -9.91 -11.59
N GLU A 462 0.76 -10.55 -11.49
CA GLU A 462 0.49 -11.85 -12.10
C GLU A 462 0.78 -11.87 -13.62
N PRO A 463 0.21 -10.99 -14.45
CA PRO A 463 0.48 -10.98 -15.90
C PRO A 463 1.93 -10.58 -16.22
N LEU A 464 2.63 -9.93 -15.31
CA LEU A 464 4.02 -9.54 -15.50
C LEU A 464 4.99 -10.67 -15.18
N GLN A 465 4.62 -11.62 -14.35
CA GLN A 465 5.41 -12.78 -13.88
C GLN A 465 6.88 -12.44 -13.65
N PRO A 466 7.22 -11.53 -12.73
CA PRO A 466 8.60 -11.17 -12.45
C PRO A 466 9.41 -12.38 -11.96
N ASP A 467 10.70 -12.41 -12.33
CA ASP A 467 11.61 -13.51 -12.01
C ASP A 467 11.98 -13.55 -10.52
N TYR A 468 12.04 -12.36 -9.89
CA TYR A 468 12.48 -12.23 -8.51
C TYR A 468 11.65 -11.16 -7.78
N TYR A 469 11.50 -11.34 -6.47
CA TYR A 469 11.12 -10.29 -5.54
C TYR A 469 12.33 -9.92 -4.68
N ALA A 470 12.58 -8.63 -4.48
CA ALA A 470 13.64 -8.14 -3.60
C ALA A 470 13.09 -7.04 -2.68
N GLY A 471 12.99 -7.35 -1.39
CA GLY A 471 12.40 -6.44 -0.41
C GLY A 471 12.21 -7.10 0.96
N TYR A 472 11.20 -6.63 1.68
CA TYR A 472 10.94 -7.04 3.06
C TYR A 472 10.07 -8.30 3.12
N PRO A 473 10.50 -9.39 3.79
CA PRO A 473 9.78 -10.67 3.77
C PRO A 473 8.50 -10.66 4.62
N ASN A 474 8.41 -9.81 5.65
CA ASN A 474 7.37 -9.88 6.68
C ASN A 474 6.79 -8.51 7.06
N LEU A 475 6.59 -7.60 6.08
CA LEU A 475 5.93 -6.33 6.39
C LEU A 475 4.46 -6.54 6.69
N ALA A 476 4.13 -6.51 7.99
CA ALA A 476 2.77 -6.61 8.46
C ALA A 476 1.92 -5.39 8.06
N PRO A 477 0.60 -5.57 7.84
CA PRO A 477 -0.32 -4.46 7.72
C PRO A 477 -0.11 -3.43 8.86
N PRO A 478 -0.26 -2.10 8.61
CA PRO A 478 -0.92 -1.50 7.45
C PRO A 478 0.01 -1.08 6.31
N TYR A 479 1.28 -1.44 6.32
CA TYR A 479 2.23 -0.78 5.42
C TYR A 479 2.36 -1.43 4.05
N PHE A 480 2.41 -2.78 3.95
CA PHE A 480 2.76 -3.42 2.68
C PHE A 480 2.21 -4.84 2.54
N GLY A 481 1.01 -5.12 2.49
CA GLY A 481 0.36 -6.43 2.39
C GLY A 481 1.01 -7.56 1.55
N ILE A 482 2.27 -7.41 1.14
CA ILE A 482 3.02 -8.41 0.36
C ILE A 482 3.18 -9.74 1.08
N SER A 483 3.25 -9.73 2.43
CA SER A 483 3.26 -10.97 3.20
C SER A 483 1.99 -11.82 3.01
N ASN A 484 0.93 -11.22 2.46
CA ASN A 484 -0.31 -11.90 2.09
C ASN A 484 -0.35 -12.30 0.60
N ALA A 485 0.73 -12.09 -0.14
CA ALA A 485 0.90 -12.58 -1.51
C ALA A 485 1.98 -13.67 -1.55
N PRO A 486 1.68 -14.89 -1.10
CA PRO A 486 2.70 -15.94 -0.90
C PRO A 486 3.41 -16.32 -2.19
N ALA A 487 2.74 -16.19 -3.35
CA ALA A 487 3.37 -16.43 -4.65
C ALA A 487 4.62 -15.55 -4.87
N LEU A 488 4.60 -14.28 -4.39
CA LEU A 488 5.76 -13.37 -4.50
C LEU A 488 6.88 -13.73 -3.52
N LEU A 489 6.57 -14.37 -2.40
CA LEU A 489 7.51 -14.71 -1.35
C LEU A 489 8.13 -16.11 -1.50
N GLY A 490 8.00 -16.77 -2.61
CA GLY A 490 8.48 -18.12 -2.91
C GLY A 490 9.81 -18.54 -2.24
N SER A 491 10.70 -19.23 -2.89
CA SER A 491 11.95 -19.68 -2.27
C SER A 491 12.93 -18.53 -2.02
N VAL A 492 13.45 -18.41 -0.79
CA VAL A 492 14.48 -17.43 -0.42
C VAL A 492 15.82 -17.84 -1.05
N LEU A 493 16.41 -16.95 -1.83
CA LEU A 493 17.69 -17.12 -2.48
C LEU A 493 18.82 -16.42 -1.74
N PHE A 494 18.51 -15.28 -1.14
CA PHE A 494 19.47 -14.48 -0.39
C PHE A 494 18.76 -13.64 0.67
N GLU A 495 19.41 -13.48 1.81
CA GLU A 495 18.89 -12.70 2.94
C GLU A 495 19.97 -11.81 3.52
N VAL A 496 19.61 -10.61 3.90
CA VAL A 496 20.46 -9.68 4.63
C VAL A 496 19.75 -9.26 5.90
N LEU A 497 20.41 -9.49 7.04
CA LEU A 497 19.98 -9.06 8.37
C LEU A 497 20.93 -7.98 8.90
N VAL A 498 20.41 -6.83 9.28
CA VAL A 498 21.14 -5.70 9.88
C VAL A 498 20.53 -5.37 11.25
N PRO A 499 20.96 -5.98 12.34
CA PRO A 499 20.30 -5.85 13.66
C PRO A 499 20.26 -4.40 14.19
N ASP A 500 21.25 -3.57 13.88
CA ASP A 500 21.32 -2.14 14.26
C ASP A 500 20.92 -1.24 13.08
N TYR A 501 19.85 -1.61 12.37
CA TYR A 501 19.34 -0.81 11.26
C TYR A 501 18.71 0.51 11.73
N SER A 502 18.61 1.47 10.80
CA SER A 502 17.89 2.71 11.04
C SER A 502 16.42 2.59 10.61
N PRO A 503 15.45 2.77 11.52
CA PRO A 503 14.04 2.77 11.16
C PRO A 503 13.59 4.02 10.36
N TYR A 504 14.50 4.97 10.14
CA TYR A 504 14.24 6.15 9.32
C TYR A 504 14.51 5.92 7.82
N VAL A 505 15.26 4.87 7.48
CA VAL A 505 15.69 4.59 6.09
C VAL A 505 15.39 3.17 5.64
N SER A 506 15.00 2.30 6.56
CA SER A 506 14.53 0.95 6.27
C SER A 506 13.33 0.63 7.15
N ALA A 507 12.37 -0.11 6.63
CA ALA A 507 11.17 -0.48 7.37
C ALA A 507 11.42 -1.63 8.35
N MET A 508 12.40 -2.50 8.07
CA MET A 508 12.77 -3.66 8.90
C MET A 508 14.29 -3.87 8.91
N ASP A 509 14.73 -4.73 9.79
CA ASP A 509 16.12 -5.17 9.93
C ASP A 509 16.56 -6.18 8.87
N THR A 510 15.61 -6.74 8.11
CA THR A 510 15.83 -7.84 7.17
C THR A 510 15.26 -7.50 5.80
N GLN A 511 16.02 -7.79 4.75
CA GLN A 511 15.56 -7.84 3.36
C GLN A 511 15.99 -9.14 2.69
N THR A 512 15.16 -9.63 1.76
CA THR A 512 15.39 -10.89 1.06
C THR A 512 15.30 -10.71 -0.45
N VAL A 513 15.97 -11.61 -1.18
CA VAL A 513 15.68 -11.91 -2.58
C VAL A 513 15.03 -13.28 -2.63
N THR A 514 13.82 -13.34 -3.18
CA THR A 514 13.07 -14.58 -3.34
C THR A 514 12.80 -14.85 -4.82
N ARG A 515 12.51 -16.09 -5.15
CA ARG A 515 11.98 -16.49 -6.45
C ARG A 515 10.48 -16.71 -6.30
N PRO A 516 9.64 -15.87 -6.93
CA PRO A 516 8.19 -16.08 -6.94
C PRO A 516 7.80 -17.45 -7.49
N ASP A 517 6.69 -17.97 -7.00
CA ASP A 517 6.07 -19.18 -7.50
C ASP A 517 4.73 -18.85 -8.18
N TRP A 518 4.71 -18.91 -9.49
CA TRP A 518 3.55 -18.62 -10.33
C TRP A 518 2.79 -19.88 -10.75
N SER A 519 3.13 -21.04 -10.23
CA SER A 519 2.54 -22.31 -10.65
C SER A 519 1.03 -22.40 -10.36
N GLY A 520 0.54 -21.73 -9.32
CA GLY A 520 -0.87 -21.71 -8.94
C GLY A 520 -1.75 -20.74 -9.73
N THR A 521 -1.18 -19.81 -10.50
CA THR A 521 -1.94 -18.71 -11.13
C THR A 521 -2.70 -19.16 -12.37
N THR A 522 -2.08 -19.99 -13.21
CA THR A 522 -2.69 -20.44 -14.49
C THR A 522 -3.99 -21.23 -14.28
N LEU A 523 -4.11 -21.95 -13.16
CA LEU A 523 -5.32 -22.71 -12.82
C LEU A 523 -6.41 -21.81 -12.23
N ALA A 524 -6.05 -20.62 -11.72
CA ALA A 524 -7.01 -19.70 -11.08
C ALA A 524 -8.05 -19.12 -12.05
N ALA A 525 -7.72 -19.00 -13.33
CA ALA A 525 -8.62 -18.44 -14.35
C ALA A 525 -9.90 -19.27 -14.61
N MET A 526 -9.98 -20.51 -14.13
CA MET A 526 -11.12 -21.40 -14.34
C MET A 526 -11.55 -22.05 -13.03
N PRO A 527 -12.82 -22.43 -12.89
CA PRO A 527 -13.27 -23.21 -11.73
C PRO A 527 -12.53 -24.52 -11.61
N GLN A 528 -12.16 -24.89 -10.39
CA GLN A 528 -11.38 -26.11 -10.10
C GLN A 528 -12.11 -27.07 -9.15
N GLN A 529 -13.14 -26.61 -8.40
CA GLN A 529 -13.87 -27.49 -7.49
C GLN A 529 -14.60 -28.59 -8.28
N PRO A 530 -14.36 -29.88 -8.02
CA PRO A 530 -14.86 -30.96 -8.86
C PRO A 530 -16.37 -30.96 -9.07
N SER A 531 -17.15 -30.60 -8.05
CA SER A 531 -18.60 -30.48 -8.14
C SER A 531 -19.04 -29.37 -9.10
N VAL A 532 -18.36 -28.23 -9.07
CA VAL A 532 -18.62 -27.09 -9.97
C VAL A 532 -18.18 -27.42 -11.39
N VAL A 533 -16.99 -27.98 -11.56
CA VAL A 533 -16.49 -28.42 -12.88
C VAL A 533 -17.45 -29.39 -13.55
N ALA A 534 -18.01 -30.34 -12.78
CA ALA A 534 -19.02 -31.27 -13.29
C ALA A 534 -20.31 -30.57 -13.71
N GLN A 535 -20.78 -29.60 -12.93
CA GLN A 535 -21.97 -28.81 -13.26
C GLN A 535 -21.82 -27.98 -14.54
N VAL A 536 -20.66 -27.31 -14.69
CA VAL A 536 -20.44 -26.41 -15.84
C VAL A 536 -20.01 -27.17 -17.12
N ALA A 537 -19.73 -28.46 -17.04
CA ALA A 537 -19.22 -29.24 -18.17
C ALA A 537 -20.12 -29.23 -19.43
N SER A 538 -21.45 -29.03 -19.27
CA SER A 538 -22.41 -28.93 -20.36
C SER A 538 -22.74 -27.49 -20.78
N PHE A 539 -22.14 -26.50 -20.13
CA PHE A 539 -22.32 -25.08 -20.41
C PHE A 539 -21.15 -24.48 -21.14
N THR A 540 -21.34 -23.33 -21.74
CA THR A 540 -20.28 -22.54 -22.37
C THR A 540 -19.96 -21.35 -21.48
N LEU A 541 -18.67 -21.15 -21.16
CA LEU A 541 -18.20 -19.92 -20.54
C LEU A 541 -18.41 -18.76 -21.52
N VAL A 542 -19.16 -17.76 -21.13
CA VAL A 542 -19.46 -16.57 -21.96
C VAL A 542 -18.76 -15.33 -21.47
N ASP A 543 -18.44 -15.26 -20.17
CA ASP A 543 -17.71 -14.16 -19.57
C ASP A 543 -17.11 -14.55 -18.23
N SER A 544 -16.10 -13.78 -17.76
CA SER A 544 -15.54 -13.93 -16.43
C SER A 544 -15.10 -12.58 -15.88
N LEU A 545 -15.17 -12.43 -14.58
CA LEU A 545 -14.70 -11.25 -13.85
C LEU A 545 -13.66 -11.70 -12.82
N ASP A 546 -12.43 -11.22 -13.02
CA ASP A 546 -11.33 -11.38 -12.08
C ASP A 546 -11.36 -10.25 -11.07
N ILE A 547 -11.64 -10.60 -9.82
CA ILE A 547 -11.80 -9.64 -8.73
C ILE A 547 -10.40 -9.20 -8.28
N ALA A 548 -10.25 -7.89 -8.04
CA ALA A 548 -9.00 -7.22 -7.70
C ALA A 548 -8.06 -6.94 -8.91
N ASP A 549 -8.27 -7.51 -10.09
CA ASP A 549 -7.74 -6.91 -11.32
C ASP A 549 -8.51 -5.61 -11.62
N LEU A 550 -7.86 -4.47 -11.41
CA LEU A 550 -8.49 -3.16 -11.58
C LEU A 550 -8.91 -2.87 -13.03
N THR A 551 -8.31 -3.55 -14.01
CA THR A 551 -8.66 -3.41 -15.42
C THR A 551 -9.92 -4.19 -15.72
N ASP A 552 -10.01 -5.38 -15.20
CA ASP A 552 -11.15 -6.27 -15.36
C ASP A 552 -12.35 -5.75 -14.57
N GLU A 553 -12.14 -5.30 -13.32
CA GLU A 553 -13.17 -4.60 -12.53
C GLU A 553 -13.77 -3.40 -13.29
N GLN A 554 -12.91 -2.60 -13.95
CA GLN A 554 -13.37 -1.46 -14.75
C GLN A 554 -14.17 -1.89 -15.98
N ALA A 555 -13.76 -2.97 -16.65
CA ALA A 555 -14.46 -3.49 -17.82
C ALA A 555 -15.88 -3.99 -17.47
N HIS A 556 -16.05 -4.54 -16.30
CA HIS A 556 -17.31 -5.09 -15.80
C HIS A 556 -18.12 -4.11 -14.93
N ALA A 557 -17.75 -2.83 -14.88
CA ALA A 557 -18.37 -1.81 -14.03
C ALA A 557 -18.52 -2.26 -12.57
N TYR A 558 -17.50 -2.97 -12.06
CA TYR A 558 -17.50 -3.51 -10.71
C TYR A 558 -17.49 -2.41 -9.67
N GLU A 559 -18.43 -2.44 -8.77
CA GLU A 559 -18.54 -1.56 -7.60
C GLU A 559 -18.71 -2.40 -6.34
N TRP A 560 -18.16 -1.96 -5.25
CA TRP A 560 -18.27 -2.60 -3.94
C TRP A 560 -18.47 -1.56 -2.85
N TRP A 561 -19.15 -1.95 -1.76
CA TRP A 561 -19.40 -1.06 -0.63
C TRP A 561 -19.32 -1.79 0.70
N ASN A 562 -19.09 -1.01 1.76
CA ASN A 562 -19.08 -1.48 3.13
C ASN A 562 -20.18 -0.80 3.93
N VAL A 563 -20.88 -1.57 4.77
CA VAL A 563 -21.86 -1.04 5.74
C VAL A 563 -21.18 -0.54 7.02
N SER A 564 -19.99 -1.05 7.31
CA SER A 564 -19.16 -0.62 8.42
C SER A 564 -17.70 -0.62 8.03
N ARG A 565 -16.88 0.11 8.81
CA ARG A 565 -15.45 0.21 8.55
C ARG A 565 -14.75 -1.13 8.76
N ILE A 566 -13.99 -1.56 7.76
CA ILE A 566 -13.10 -2.71 7.85
C ILE A 566 -11.73 -2.26 8.34
N PRO A 567 -11.18 -2.87 9.41
CA PRO A 567 -9.80 -2.64 9.79
C PRO A 567 -8.85 -3.36 8.82
N GLY A 568 -7.81 -2.67 8.34
CA GLY A 568 -6.80 -3.25 7.45
C GLY A 568 -7.08 -3.00 5.97
N PHE A 569 -6.64 -3.93 5.13
CA PHE A 569 -6.79 -3.87 3.68
C PHE A 569 -8.20 -4.30 3.23
N ILE A 570 -8.59 -3.80 2.07
CA ILE A 570 -9.88 -4.12 1.40
C ILE A 570 -9.70 -5.12 0.26
N SER A 571 -8.51 -5.65 0.09
CA SER A 571 -8.21 -6.75 -0.82
C SER A 571 -7.21 -7.69 -0.17
N ASP A 572 -7.18 -8.93 -0.61
CA ASP A 572 -6.32 -9.99 -0.11
C ASP A 572 -5.85 -10.86 -1.27
N ALA A 573 -4.68 -11.46 -1.14
CA ALA A 573 -4.19 -12.48 -2.06
C ALA A 573 -4.01 -13.78 -1.28
N ARG A 574 -4.49 -14.87 -1.86
CA ARG A 574 -4.48 -16.18 -1.22
C ARG A 574 -3.81 -17.22 -2.09
N HIS A 575 -3.06 -18.08 -1.44
CA HIS A 575 -2.53 -19.31 -2.00
C HIS A 575 -3.05 -20.46 -1.15
N MET A 576 -3.95 -21.28 -1.70
CA MET A 576 -4.71 -22.27 -0.95
C MET A 576 -4.96 -23.53 -1.80
N ILE A 577 -5.35 -24.60 -1.13
CA ILE A 577 -5.70 -25.89 -1.74
C ILE A 577 -7.21 -26.06 -1.77
N TYR A 578 -7.67 -27.04 -2.57
CA TYR A 578 -9.06 -27.56 -2.52
C TYR A 578 -9.11 -28.80 -1.62
N ARG A 579 -10.12 -28.84 -0.77
CA ARG A 579 -10.30 -29.93 0.20
C ARG A 579 -10.46 -31.31 -0.44
N GLN A 580 -11.13 -31.37 -1.60
CA GLN A 580 -11.37 -32.62 -2.30
C GLN A 580 -10.17 -33.12 -3.08
N ASP A 581 -9.24 -32.25 -3.42
CA ASP A 581 -7.98 -32.59 -4.11
C ASP A 581 -6.86 -31.68 -3.65
N SER A 582 -6.13 -32.11 -2.61
CA SER A 582 -5.01 -31.36 -2.04
C SER A 582 -3.82 -31.19 -2.98
N SER A 583 -3.85 -31.77 -4.17
CA SER A 583 -2.83 -31.56 -5.20
C SER A 583 -3.09 -30.27 -6.01
N ILE A 584 -4.29 -29.70 -5.93
CA ILE A 584 -4.66 -28.48 -6.63
C ILE A 584 -4.44 -27.29 -5.69
N GLU A 585 -3.36 -26.58 -5.93
CA GLU A 585 -3.04 -25.31 -5.26
C GLU A 585 -3.29 -24.16 -6.22
N LEU A 586 -4.00 -23.13 -5.75
CA LEU A 586 -4.28 -21.91 -6.49
C LEU A 586 -3.78 -20.69 -5.74
N ALA A 587 -3.33 -19.69 -6.51
CA ALA A 587 -3.10 -18.35 -6.02
C ALA A 587 -4.03 -17.38 -6.76
N ASP A 588 -4.70 -16.51 -6.03
CA ASP A 588 -5.73 -15.60 -6.55
C ASP A 588 -5.83 -14.35 -5.67
N GLY A 589 -6.15 -13.21 -6.27
CA GLY A 589 -6.44 -11.96 -5.57
C GLY A 589 -7.93 -11.71 -5.44
N GLY A 590 -8.34 -11.03 -4.37
CA GLY A 590 -9.76 -10.77 -4.16
C GLY A 590 -10.05 -9.52 -3.35
N ARG A 591 -11.31 -9.17 -3.24
CA ARG A 591 -11.80 -8.05 -2.42
C ARG A 591 -12.27 -8.52 -1.06
N ILE A 592 -12.26 -7.58 -0.11
CA ILE A 592 -12.83 -7.77 1.23
C ILE A 592 -13.90 -6.70 1.44
N SER A 593 -15.13 -7.13 1.70
CA SER A 593 -16.28 -6.26 1.93
C SER A 593 -17.16 -6.80 3.07
N ASN A 594 -17.93 -5.94 3.71
CA ASN A 594 -19.00 -6.33 4.66
C ASN A 594 -20.36 -5.73 4.28
N GLY A 595 -20.51 -5.29 3.05
CA GLY A 595 -21.75 -4.71 2.53
C GLY A 595 -22.24 -5.45 1.32
N GLY A 596 -21.60 -5.28 0.19
CA GLY A 596 -21.98 -5.94 -1.05
C GLY A 596 -21.12 -5.46 -2.22
N GLN A 597 -21.53 -5.95 -3.39
CA GLN A 597 -20.89 -5.62 -4.65
C GLN A 597 -21.87 -5.69 -5.80
N SER A 598 -21.58 -5.00 -6.89
CA SER A 598 -22.33 -5.08 -8.13
C SER A 598 -21.40 -5.09 -9.33
N PHE A 599 -21.77 -5.79 -10.39
CA PHE A 599 -21.00 -5.92 -11.62
C PHE A 599 -21.93 -6.30 -12.77
N ALA A 600 -21.43 -6.17 -14.00
CA ALA A 600 -22.11 -6.59 -15.20
C ALA A 600 -21.28 -7.65 -15.91
N LEU A 601 -21.91 -8.76 -16.29
CA LEU A 601 -21.29 -9.81 -17.10
C LEU A 601 -21.93 -9.84 -18.50
N ALA A 602 -21.12 -10.07 -19.52
CA ALA A 602 -21.64 -10.28 -20.86
C ALA A 602 -22.43 -11.58 -20.92
N THR A 603 -23.61 -11.53 -21.58
CA THR A 603 -24.55 -12.65 -21.64
C THR A 603 -25.24 -12.73 -22.99
N HIS A 604 -25.75 -13.90 -23.32
CA HIS A 604 -26.67 -14.10 -24.43
C HIS A 604 -28.12 -13.97 -23.93
N PRO A 605 -28.92 -13.05 -24.48
CA PRO A 605 -30.29 -12.86 -24.06
C PRO A 605 -31.15 -14.15 -24.19
N ASP A 606 -32.17 -14.23 -23.36
CA ASP A 606 -33.18 -15.33 -23.37
C ASP A 606 -32.57 -16.72 -23.08
N GLN A 607 -31.36 -16.78 -22.52
CA GLN A 607 -30.75 -18.04 -22.09
C GLN A 607 -30.52 -18.05 -20.59
N PRO A 608 -30.69 -19.17 -19.89
CA PRO A 608 -30.40 -19.26 -18.48
C PRO A 608 -28.90 -19.03 -18.23
N LEU A 609 -28.58 -18.40 -17.12
CA LEU A 609 -27.21 -18.12 -16.71
C LEU A 609 -26.89 -18.92 -15.43
N LEU A 610 -25.80 -19.68 -15.45
CA LEU A 610 -25.23 -20.26 -14.27
C LEU A 610 -24.05 -19.40 -13.85
N LEU A 611 -24.25 -18.63 -12.79
CA LEU A 611 -23.19 -17.82 -12.16
C LEU A 611 -22.36 -18.72 -11.26
N VAL A 612 -21.06 -18.71 -11.44
CA VAL A 612 -20.10 -19.38 -10.55
C VAL A 612 -19.28 -18.32 -9.84
N GLY A 613 -19.00 -18.51 -8.56
CA GLY A 613 -18.13 -17.62 -7.80
C GLY A 613 -17.12 -18.40 -6.97
N ARG A 614 -15.89 -17.87 -6.87
CA ARG A 614 -14.83 -18.32 -5.94
C ARG A 614 -14.77 -17.41 -4.74
N PHE A 615 -14.76 -18.02 -3.56
CA PHE A 615 -14.86 -17.33 -2.29
C PHE A 615 -13.87 -17.88 -1.26
N HIS A 616 -13.50 -17.02 -0.33
CA HIS A 616 -12.88 -17.39 0.92
C HIS A 616 -13.52 -16.61 2.07
N GLN A 617 -14.22 -17.28 2.95
CA GLN A 617 -14.81 -16.69 4.15
C GLN A 617 -14.59 -17.57 5.37
N THR A 618 -14.59 -16.96 6.55
CA THR A 618 -14.33 -17.64 7.82
C THR A 618 -15.60 -18.10 8.53
N THR A 619 -16.76 -17.67 8.06
CA THR A 619 -18.09 -17.99 8.61
C THR A 619 -19.08 -18.23 7.48
N ASP A 620 -20.10 -19.05 7.74
CA ASP A 620 -21.21 -19.23 6.80
C ASP A 620 -21.85 -17.89 6.45
N MET A 621 -22.27 -17.75 5.21
CA MET A 621 -22.78 -16.50 4.68
C MET A 621 -24.00 -16.70 3.80
N VAL A 622 -24.87 -15.71 3.81
CA VAL A 622 -26.00 -15.60 2.89
C VAL A 622 -25.91 -14.28 2.15
N LEU A 623 -25.94 -14.35 0.82
CA LEU A 623 -26.00 -13.21 -0.06
C LEU A 623 -27.38 -13.10 -0.67
N GLU A 624 -28.00 -11.93 -0.58
CA GLU A 624 -29.13 -11.60 -1.42
C GLU A 624 -28.64 -11.34 -2.85
N VAL A 625 -29.22 -12.04 -3.81
CA VAL A 625 -28.85 -11.90 -5.22
C VAL A 625 -29.97 -11.12 -5.93
N GLN A 626 -29.55 -10.01 -6.54
CA GLN A 626 -30.42 -9.23 -7.43
C GLN A 626 -29.83 -9.29 -8.84
N VAL A 627 -30.72 -9.44 -9.82
CA VAL A 627 -30.37 -9.42 -11.24
C VAL A 627 -31.23 -8.35 -11.91
N ASN A 628 -30.60 -7.40 -12.60
CA ASN A 628 -31.29 -6.27 -13.24
C ASN A 628 -32.29 -5.53 -12.30
N ASN A 629 -31.88 -5.39 -11.01
CA ASN A 629 -32.66 -4.81 -9.89
C ASN A 629 -33.87 -5.66 -9.40
N GLU A 630 -34.02 -6.90 -9.85
CA GLU A 630 -35.00 -7.83 -9.30
C GLU A 630 -34.35 -8.82 -8.34
N ILE A 631 -34.94 -9.04 -7.16
CA ILE A 631 -34.43 -10.04 -6.20
C ILE A 631 -34.78 -11.43 -6.75
N VAL A 632 -33.72 -12.23 -6.97
CA VAL A 632 -33.84 -13.60 -7.50
C VAL A 632 -33.90 -14.62 -6.37
N GLY A 633 -33.10 -14.42 -5.32
CA GLY A 633 -33.02 -15.37 -4.23
C GLY A 633 -31.87 -15.11 -3.28
N GLU A 634 -31.51 -16.14 -2.54
CA GLU A 634 -30.41 -16.16 -1.59
C GLU A 634 -29.33 -17.13 -2.05
N TRP A 635 -28.10 -16.64 -2.17
CA TRP A 635 -26.93 -17.48 -2.40
C TRP A 635 -26.28 -17.81 -1.05
N ARG A 636 -26.32 -19.05 -0.66
CA ARG A 636 -25.81 -19.54 0.62
C ARG A 636 -24.45 -20.14 0.44
N LEU A 637 -23.47 -19.64 1.18
CA LEU A 637 -22.06 -19.98 1.07
C LEU A 637 -21.56 -20.56 2.39
N PRO A 638 -21.24 -21.85 2.46
CA PRO A 638 -20.64 -22.44 3.64
C PRO A 638 -19.18 -21.95 3.82
N ALA A 639 -18.75 -21.78 5.08
CA ALA A 639 -17.38 -21.53 5.39
C ALA A 639 -16.54 -22.81 5.31
N ILE A 640 -15.43 -22.73 4.58
CA ILE A 640 -14.45 -23.82 4.52
C ILE A 640 -13.10 -23.26 5.01
N PRO A 641 -12.81 -23.34 6.31
CA PRO A 641 -11.62 -22.72 6.86
C PRO A 641 -10.33 -23.22 6.22
N GLY A 642 -9.51 -22.30 5.70
CA GLY A 642 -8.23 -22.63 5.10
C GLY A 642 -8.28 -23.16 3.68
N GLU A 643 -9.45 -23.15 3.02
CA GLU A 643 -9.61 -23.69 1.68
C GLU A 643 -10.46 -22.76 0.80
N TRP A 644 -10.43 -22.99 -0.53
CA TRP A 644 -11.33 -22.33 -1.47
C TRP A 644 -12.73 -22.94 -1.44
N LEU A 645 -13.75 -22.08 -1.59
CA LEU A 645 -15.09 -22.47 -1.95
C LEU A 645 -15.39 -21.96 -3.37
N GLU A 646 -15.78 -22.84 -4.28
CA GLU A 646 -16.49 -22.45 -5.49
C GLU A 646 -17.94 -22.90 -5.38
N SER A 647 -18.84 -22.03 -5.75
CA SER A 647 -20.29 -22.26 -5.66
C SER A 647 -21.01 -21.71 -6.87
N THR A 648 -22.17 -22.25 -7.16
CA THR A 648 -22.98 -21.88 -8.32
C THR A 648 -24.29 -21.23 -7.88
N PHE A 649 -24.80 -20.31 -8.69
CA PHE A 649 -26.14 -19.72 -8.53
C PHE A 649 -26.87 -19.67 -9.87
N PRO A 650 -28.04 -20.34 -10.02
CA PRO A 650 -28.78 -20.33 -11.27
C PRO A 650 -29.62 -19.06 -11.41
N ILE A 651 -29.56 -18.43 -12.56
CA ILE A 651 -30.32 -17.24 -12.93
C ILE A 651 -31.23 -17.62 -14.12
N PRO A 652 -32.57 -17.48 -13.97
CA PRO A 652 -33.52 -17.89 -15.01
C PRO A 652 -33.37 -17.03 -16.28
N ALA A 653 -33.65 -17.62 -17.44
CA ALA A 653 -33.59 -16.96 -18.74
C ALA A 653 -34.44 -15.67 -18.83
N SER A 654 -35.55 -15.63 -18.10
CA SER A 654 -36.44 -14.47 -18.08
C SER A 654 -35.84 -13.20 -17.48
N LEU A 655 -34.71 -13.33 -16.76
CA LEU A 655 -33.97 -12.20 -16.17
C LEU A 655 -32.70 -11.84 -16.96
N VAL A 656 -32.38 -12.62 -17.99
CA VAL A 656 -31.26 -12.36 -18.91
C VAL A 656 -31.81 -11.78 -20.20
N ASP A 657 -32.24 -10.54 -20.17
CA ASP A 657 -32.98 -9.87 -21.23
C ASP A 657 -32.08 -9.04 -22.18
N THR A 658 -30.84 -8.86 -21.83
CA THR A 658 -29.87 -8.06 -22.60
C THR A 658 -28.52 -8.79 -22.78
N SER A 659 -27.64 -8.20 -23.58
CA SER A 659 -26.27 -8.71 -23.79
C SER A 659 -25.32 -8.45 -22.61
N ALA A 660 -25.78 -7.80 -21.55
CA ALA A 660 -25.05 -7.57 -20.32
C ALA A 660 -26.00 -7.69 -19.13
N THR A 661 -25.77 -8.66 -18.26
CA THR A 661 -26.59 -8.91 -17.08
C THR A 661 -25.95 -8.24 -15.86
N HIS A 662 -26.71 -7.35 -15.22
CA HIS A 662 -26.29 -6.68 -14.00
C HIS A 662 -26.62 -7.54 -12.78
N ILE A 663 -25.58 -7.82 -11.97
CA ILE A 663 -25.69 -8.65 -10.76
C ILE A 663 -25.31 -7.80 -9.56
N THR A 664 -26.13 -7.85 -8.51
CA THR A 664 -25.84 -7.24 -7.22
C THR A 664 -25.92 -8.30 -6.14
N LEU A 665 -24.83 -8.40 -5.36
CA LEU A 665 -24.73 -9.33 -4.23
C LEU A 665 -24.63 -8.51 -2.94
N THR A 666 -25.59 -8.72 -2.02
CA THR A 666 -25.64 -8.00 -0.74
C THR A 666 -25.53 -8.96 0.42
N VAL A 667 -24.61 -8.73 1.34
CA VAL A 667 -24.46 -9.56 2.54
C VAL A 667 -25.67 -9.38 3.44
N LYS A 668 -26.33 -10.49 3.80
CA LYS A 668 -27.41 -10.47 4.80
C LYS A 668 -26.85 -10.52 6.21
N PRO A 669 -27.23 -9.59 7.10
CA PRO A 669 -26.64 -9.46 8.43
C PRO A 669 -27.10 -10.54 9.45
N GLU A 670 -27.81 -11.56 9.04
CA GLU A 670 -28.41 -12.56 9.93
C GLU A 670 -27.41 -13.36 10.77
N LEU A 671 -26.13 -13.40 10.34
CA LEU A 671 -25.05 -14.16 10.98
C LEU A 671 -23.96 -13.28 11.62
N GLY A 672 -24.21 -11.97 11.79
CA GLY A 672 -23.22 -11.02 12.33
C GLY A 672 -22.46 -10.23 11.27
N THR A 673 -21.47 -9.44 11.70
CA THR A 673 -20.57 -8.71 10.78
C THR A 673 -19.64 -9.69 10.09
N THR A 674 -20.02 -10.20 8.95
CA THR A 674 -19.26 -11.17 8.18
C THR A 674 -18.51 -10.47 7.07
N LEU A 675 -17.21 -10.74 6.96
CA LEU A 675 -16.41 -10.29 5.83
C LEU A 675 -16.69 -11.22 4.64
N PHE A 676 -17.04 -10.62 3.53
CA PHE A 676 -17.24 -11.27 2.25
C PHE A 676 -15.99 -11.13 1.41
N SER A 677 -15.44 -12.24 0.95
CA SER A 677 -14.19 -12.25 0.19
C SER A 677 -14.36 -13.02 -1.11
N PRO A 678 -14.86 -12.36 -2.18
CA PRO A 678 -14.90 -12.92 -3.52
C PRO A 678 -13.53 -12.76 -4.20
N PHE A 679 -13.22 -13.70 -5.08
CA PHE A 679 -12.00 -13.73 -5.86
C PHE A 679 -12.26 -13.76 -7.35
N HIS A 680 -13.23 -14.54 -7.82
CA HIS A 680 -13.53 -14.65 -9.24
C HIS A 680 -15.02 -14.95 -9.45
N PHE A 681 -15.57 -14.47 -10.58
CA PHE A 681 -16.90 -14.86 -11.07
C PHE A 681 -16.81 -15.32 -12.51
N TRP A 682 -17.60 -16.34 -12.85
CA TRP A 682 -17.74 -16.85 -14.21
C TRP A 682 -19.20 -16.92 -14.60
N ALA A 683 -19.51 -16.53 -15.83
CA ALA A 683 -20.82 -16.63 -16.44
C ALA A 683 -20.85 -17.81 -17.40
N TYR A 684 -21.64 -18.80 -17.10
CA TYR A 684 -21.86 -19.95 -17.97
C TYR A 684 -23.26 -19.96 -18.52
N GLN A 685 -23.41 -20.13 -19.84
CA GLN A 685 -24.69 -20.21 -20.51
C GLN A 685 -24.76 -21.41 -21.45
N GLY A 686 -26.00 -21.84 -21.77
CA GLY A 686 -26.26 -22.95 -22.63
C GLY A 686 -27.50 -23.71 -22.16
N ASN A 687 -28.13 -24.46 -23.03
CA ASN A 687 -29.13 -25.39 -22.61
C ASN A 687 -28.41 -26.64 -22.11
N PRO A 688 -28.65 -27.07 -20.89
CA PRO A 688 -28.17 -28.38 -20.47
C PRO A 688 -28.91 -29.42 -21.30
N SER A 689 -28.36 -29.71 -22.49
CA SER A 689 -28.90 -30.72 -23.40
C SER A 689 -28.55 -32.14 -22.93
N VAL A 690 -27.92 -32.26 -21.80
CA VAL A 690 -27.80 -33.51 -21.08
C VAL A 690 -29.01 -33.58 -20.14
N GLU A 691 -30.13 -34.17 -20.61
CA GLU A 691 -31.01 -34.88 -19.71
C GLU A 691 -30.10 -35.68 -18.80
N ALA A 692 -30.01 -35.30 -17.52
CA ALA A 692 -29.27 -36.09 -16.53
C ALA A 692 -29.80 -37.51 -16.72
N MET A 693 -28.95 -38.45 -17.16
CA MET A 693 -29.39 -39.81 -17.34
C MET A 693 -30.11 -40.22 -16.07
N PRO A 694 -31.35 -40.72 -16.16
CA PRO A 694 -32.09 -41.09 -14.97
C PRO A 694 -31.24 -42.12 -14.20
N PRO A 695 -31.31 -42.15 -12.88
CA PRO A 695 -30.57 -43.11 -12.08
C PRO A 695 -30.90 -44.54 -12.55
N THR A 696 -29.94 -45.45 -12.54
CA THR A 696 -30.13 -46.85 -12.94
C THR A 696 -31.10 -47.57 -12.02
N THR A 697 -31.12 -47.17 -10.76
CA THR A 697 -32.16 -47.62 -9.77
C THR A 697 -32.93 -46.38 -9.33
N GLN A 698 -34.19 -46.31 -9.74
CA GLN A 698 -35.12 -45.27 -9.33
C GLN A 698 -35.74 -45.59 -7.96
N THR A 699 -35.86 -44.56 -7.13
CA THR A 699 -36.52 -44.65 -5.84
C THR A 699 -37.24 -43.32 -5.52
N GLU A 700 -38.13 -43.32 -4.57
CA GLU A 700 -38.91 -42.15 -4.16
C GLU A 700 -38.90 -42.14 -2.62
N ILE A 701 -37.86 -41.69 -2.02
CA ILE A 701 -37.64 -41.76 -0.57
C ILE A 701 -37.40 -40.37 -0.01
N ASP A 702 -38.25 -39.93 0.91
CA ASP A 702 -38.01 -38.70 1.68
C ASP A 702 -37.15 -38.94 2.92
N PHE A 703 -36.20 -38.04 3.14
CA PHE A 703 -35.38 -38.04 4.35
C PHE A 703 -35.71 -36.78 5.17
N GLY A 704 -36.64 -36.91 6.13
CA GLY A 704 -36.90 -35.89 7.15
C GLY A 704 -37.33 -34.52 6.68
N ASN A 705 -37.99 -34.40 5.55
CA ASN A 705 -38.28 -33.16 4.84
C ASN A 705 -37.06 -32.34 4.43
N VAL A 706 -35.88 -32.96 4.45
CA VAL A 706 -34.61 -32.34 4.05
C VAL A 706 -34.38 -32.48 2.56
N ALA A 707 -34.39 -33.74 2.11
CA ALA A 707 -34.14 -34.09 0.73
C ALA A 707 -34.86 -35.36 0.33
N HIS A 708 -35.19 -35.44 -0.94
CA HIS A 708 -35.82 -36.58 -1.59
C HIS A 708 -34.80 -37.33 -2.44
N LEU A 709 -34.57 -38.62 -2.15
CA LEU A 709 -33.71 -39.48 -2.97
C LEU A 709 -34.52 -40.00 -4.16
N THR A 710 -34.17 -39.54 -5.36
CA THR A 710 -34.87 -39.95 -6.61
C THR A 710 -34.28 -41.22 -7.21
N GLY A 711 -33.08 -41.63 -6.78
CA GLY A 711 -32.45 -42.85 -7.18
C GLY A 711 -30.93 -42.88 -6.96
N TYR A 712 -30.33 -43.97 -7.41
CA TYR A 712 -28.88 -44.15 -7.30
C TYR A 712 -28.32 -45.04 -8.43
N ASP A 713 -27.00 -44.90 -8.70
CA ASP A 713 -26.24 -45.78 -9.57
C ASP A 713 -25.26 -46.59 -8.74
N LEU A 714 -25.35 -47.89 -8.83
CA LEU A 714 -24.46 -48.86 -8.23
C LEU A 714 -23.98 -49.83 -9.32
N PRO A 715 -22.85 -49.54 -9.99
CA PRO A 715 -22.45 -50.25 -11.22
C PRO A 715 -22.01 -51.71 -10.98
N LYS A 716 -21.62 -52.07 -9.77
CA LYS A 716 -21.23 -53.40 -9.39
C LYS A 716 -21.69 -53.72 -7.96
N ASN A 717 -22.06 -55.00 -7.71
CA ASN A 717 -22.40 -55.49 -6.39
C ASN A 717 -21.63 -56.77 -6.01
N VAL A 718 -20.64 -57.15 -6.81
CA VAL A 718 -19.69 -58.21 -6.52
C VAL A 718 -18.29 -57.60 -6.51
N LEU A 719 -17.57 -57.77 -5.41
CA LEU A 719 -16.31 -57.08 -5.10
C LEU A 719 -15.29 -58.04 -4.58
N VAL A 720 -14.03 -57.62 -4.59
CA VAL A 720 -12.92 -58.31 -3.92
C VAL A 720 -12.35 -57.40 -2.79
N PRO A 721 -11.68 -57.97 -1.78
CA PRO A 721 -11.04 -57.18 -0.73
C PRO A 721 -10.15 -56.07 -1.28
N GLY A 722 -10.28 -54.84 -0.74
CA GLY A 722 -9.52 -53.68 -1.22
C GLY A 722 -10.15 -52.94 -2.38
N ASP A 723 -11.25 -53.42 -2.97
CA ASP A 723 -11.97 -52.73 -4.03
C ASP A 723 -12.58 -51.41 -3.54
N ALA A 724 -12.70 -50.46 -4.47
CA ALA A 724 -13.57 -49.29 -4.31
C ALA A 724 -14.95 -49.61 -4.88
N LEU A 725 -15.99 -49.36 -4.08
CA LEU A 725 -17.37 -49.45 -4.51
C LEU A 725 -17.86 -48.04 -4.91
N PRO A 726 -17.96 -47.70 -6.20
CA PRO A 726 -18.49 -46.42 -6.61
C PRO A 726 -20.01 -46.40 -6.43
N LEU A 727 -20.51 -45.33 -5.87
CA LEU A 727 -21.94 -45.07 -5.69
C LEU A 727 -22.23 -43.61 -6.06
N LYS A 728 -23.32 -43.41 -6.85
CA LYS A 728 -23.83 -42.11 -7.17
C LYS A 728 -25.24 -41.99 -6.68
N LEU A 729 -25.55 -40.97 -5.89
CA LEU A 729 -26.87 -40.68 -5.34
C LEU A 729 -27.48 -39.49 -6.07
N TYR A 730 -28.80 -39.53 -6.31
CA TYR A 730 -29.55 -38.49 -6.99
C TYR A 730 -30.59 -37.94 -6.03
N TRP A 731 -30.48 -36.68 -5.68
CA TRP A 731 -31.30 -36.00 -4.73
C TRP A 731 -32.15 -34.90 -5.37
N ARG A 732 -33.35 -34.70 -4.87
CA ARG A 732 -34.13 -33.48 -5.06
C ARG A 732 -34.20 -32.76 -3.73
N ALA A 733 -33.81 -31.49 -3.69
CA ALA A 733 -33.95 -30.68 -2.51
C ALA A 733 -35.42 -30.40 -2.19
N LEU A 734 -35.86 -30.59 -0.95
CA LEU A 734 -37.18 -30.21 -0.50
C LEU A 734 -37.22 -28.80 0.05
N GLN A 735 -36.35 -28.52 1.00
CA GLN A 735 -36.15 -27.18 1.55
C GLN A 735 -34.78 -27.07 2.20
N PRO A 736 -34.20 -25.87 2.29
CA PRO A 736 -32.98 -25.67 3.04
C PRO A 736 -33.12 -26.08 4.50
N SER A 737 -32.26 -26.97 4.98
CA SER A 737 -32.31 -27.43 6.36
C SER A 737 -31.21 -26.76 7.20
N PRO A 738 -31.55 -26.08 8.30
CA PRO A 738 -30.57 -25.44 9.16
C PRO A 738 -29.74 -26.44 9.98
N ALA A 739 -30.13 -27.70 10.00
CA ALA A 739 -29.39 -28.71 10.73
C ALA A 739 -28.23 -29.25 9.93
N ASP A 740 -27.14 -29.59 10.61
CA ASP A 740 -25.92 -30.14 10.01
C ASP A 740 -26.09 -31.62 9.71
N TRP A 741 -26.78 -31.91 8.59
CA TRP A 741 -27.02 -33.24 8.12
C TRP A 741 -25.85 -33.80 7.33
N HIS A 742 -25.47 -35.04 7.66
CA HIS A 742 -24.47 -35.83 6.94
C HIS A 742 -25.12 -37.09 6.32
N ILE A 743 -24.65 -37.42 5.13
CA ILE A 743 -24.98 -38.70 4.49
C ILE A 743 -24.05 -39.74 5.07
N PHE A 744 -24.59 -40.86 5.47
CA PHE A 744 -23.79 -42.05 5.76
C PHE A 744 -24.11 -43.16 4.78
N VAL A 745 -23.07 -43.91 4.38
CA VAL A 745 -23.14 -45.15 3.59
C VAL A 745 -22.29 -46.19 4.26
N HIS A 746 -22.93 -47.23 4.75
CA HIS A 746 -22.27 -48.30 5.53
C HIS A 746 -22.43 -49.65 4.84
N LEU A 747 -21.34 -50.39 4.72
CA LEU A 747 -21.36 -51.83 4.41
C LEU A 747 -21.34 -52.58 5.71
N ILE A 748 -22.41 -53.38 5.97
CA ILE A 748 -22.54 -54.09 7.23
C ILE A 748 -22.67 -55.61 7.04
N ASP A 749 -22.25 -56.34 8.07
CA ASP A 749 -22.51 -57.75 8.20
C ASP A 749 -24.00 -57.97 8.61
N PRO A 750 -24.83 -58.59 7.79
CA PRO A 750 -26.25 -58.79 8.08
C PRO A 750 -26.53 -59.63 9.33
N GLN A 751 -25.54 -60.37 9.83
CA GLN A 751 -25.64 -61.15 11.07
C GLN A 751 -25.27 -60.32 12.32
N ASN A 752 -24.69 -59.16 12.14
CA ASN A 752 -24.27 -58.27 13.25
C ASN A 752 -24.72 -56.82 12.94
N ASP A 753 -25.99 -56.52 13.11
CA ASP A 753 -26.58 -55.19 12.89
C ASP A 753 -26.27 -54.22 14.08
N THR A 754 -25.03 -54.11 14.45
CA THR A 754 -24.53 -53.18 15.45
C THR A 754 -23.40 -52.35 14.84
N THR A 755 -22.93 -51.33 15.56
CA THR A 755 -21.75 -50.56 15.13
C THR A 755 -20.50 -51.40 14.95
N ALA A 756 -20.43 -52.56 15.66
CA ALA A 756 -19.33 -53.52 15.50
C ALA A 756 -19.43 -54.33 14.20
N GLY A 757 -20.57 -54.33 13.55
CA GLY A 757 -20.81 -55.01 12.25
C GLY A 757 -20.58 -54.10 11.04
N ILE A 758 -20.21 -52.83 11.23
CA ILE A 758 -19.81 -51.94 10.12
C ILE A 758 -18.44 -52.35 9.64
N ILE A 759 -18.39 -52.84 8.41
CA ILE A 759 -17.18 -53.33 7.76
C ILE A 759 -16.46 -52.20 7.03
N ALA A 760 -17.19 -51.35 6.33
CA ALA A 760 -16.71 -50.17 5.66
C ALA A 760 -17.76 -49.06 5.75
N GLN A 761 -17.29 -47.83 5.83
CA GLN A 761 -18.19 -46.66 5.94
C GLN A 761 -17.66 -45.48 5.15
N TRP A 762 -18.64 -44.66 4.69
CA TRP A 762 -18.40 -43.31 4.16
C TRP A 762 -19.45 -42.40 4.81
N ASP A 763 -18.97 -41.38 5.51
CA ASP A 763 -19.78 -40.41 6.23
C ASP A 763 -19.31 -39.00 5.88
N SER A 764 -20.17 -38.16 5.30
CA SER A 764 -19.81 -36.80 4.93
C SER A 764 -21.06 -35.92 4.77
N ALA A 765 -20.90 -34.62 5.01
CA ALA A 765 -21.82 -33.65 4.42
C ALA A 765 -21.72 -33.69 2.90
N PRO A 766 -22.76 -33.35 2.15
CA PRO A 766 -22.74 -33.38 0.68
C PRO A 766 -21.55 -32.61 0.11
N HIS A 767 -20.94 -33.21 -0.93
CA HIS A 767 -19.70 -32.70 -1.60
C HIS A 767 -18.58 -32.37 -0.60
N ALA A 768 -18.35 -33.26 0.37
CA ALA A 768 -17.36 -33.09 1.42
C ALA A 768 -17.52 -31.77 2.22
N GLY A 769 -18.76 -31.27 2.34
CA GLY A 769 -19.10 -30.04 3.08
C GLY A 769 -19.03 -28.76 2.25
N THR A 770 -18.70 -28.84 0.97
CA THR A 770 -18.71 -27.65 0.09
C THR A 770 -20.11 -27.29 -0.41
N TYR A 771 -21.05 -28.26 -0.35
CA TYR A 771 -22.44 -28.05 -0.74
C TYR A 771 -23.44 -28.74 0.24
N PRO A 772 -23.42 -28.36 1.52
CA PRO A 772 -24.24 -28.98 2.54
C PRO A 772 -25.72 -28.71 2.31
N PHE A 773 -26.61 -29.52 2.89
CA PHE A 773 -28.07 -29.45 2.69
C PHE A 773 -28.68 -28.06 2.95
N TRP A 774 -28.09 -27.24 3.78
CA TRP A 774 -28.62 -25.91 4.10
C TRP A 774 -28.43 -24.88 2.97
N VAL A 775 -27.54 -25.15 1.98
CA VAL A 775 -27.38 -24.30 0.80
C VAL A 775 -28.27 -24.67 -0.37
N TRP A 776 -28.85 -25.89 -0.37
CA TRP A 776 -29.68 -26.38 -1.49
C TRP A 776 -30.90 -25.50 -1.69
N GLN A 777 -31.28 -25.28 -2.96
CA GLN A 777 -32.48 -24.56 -3.32
C GLN A 777 -33.69 -25.54 -3.46
N PRO A 778 -34.91 -25.14 -3.09
CA PRO A 778 -36.06 -26.00 -3.30
C PRO A 778 -36.16 -26.49 -4.75
N GLU A 779 -36.49 -27.78 -4.92
CA GLU A 779 -36.61 -28.49 -6.23
C GLU A 779 -35.30 -28.68 -6.98
N GLU A 780 -34.20 -28.27 -6.42
CA GLU A 780 -32.88 -28.49 -7.01
C GLU A 780 -32.52 -29.97 -7.08
N LEU A 781 -31.94 -30.39 -8.22
CA LEU A 781 -31.43 -31.74 -8.41
C LEU A 781 -29.93 -31.74 -8.09
N VAL A 782 -29.55 -32.46 -7.04
CA VAL A 782 -28.17 -32.58 -6.58
C VAL A 782 -27.70 -34.02 -6.71
N THR A 783 -26.50 -34.21 -7.22
CA THR A 783 -25.89 -35.55 -7.31
C THR A 783 -24.68 -35.63 -6.39
N GLU A 784 -24.58 -36.69 -5.60
CA GLU A 784 -23.43 -37.02 -4.75
C GLU A 784 -22.72 -38.26 -5.29
N SER A 785 -21.41 -38.16 -5.52
CA SER A 785 -20.62 -39.29 -5.99
C SER A 785 -19.57 -39.64 -4.93
N LEU A 786 -19.53 -40.91 -4.55
CA LEU A 786 -18.62 -41.40 -3.51
C LEU A 786 -18.00 -42.74 -3.90
N ASN A 787 -16.90 -43.06 -3.25
CA ASN A 787 -16.25 -44.35 -3.35
C ASN A 787 -16.09 -44.96 -1.94
N LEU A 788 -16.78 -46.03 -1.67
CA LEU A 788 -16.62 -46.79 -0.44
C LEU A 788 -15.48 -47.80 -0.60
N ILE A 789 -14.39 -47.62 0.14
CA ILE A 789 -13.21 -48.48 0.07
C ILE A 789 -13.39 -49.67 0.99
N LEU A 790 -13.31 -50.88 0.45
CA LEU A 790 -13.36 -52.11 1.22
C LEU A 790 -12.04 -52.38 1.93
N PRO A 791 -12.04 -52.86 3.17
CA PRO A 791 -10.83 -53.33 3.82
C PRO A 791 -10.17 -54.49 3.03
N HIS A 792 -8.83 -54.55 3.06
CA HIS A 792 -8.10 -55.63 2.41
C HIS A 792 -8.25 -56.99 3.09
N ASP A 793 -8.73 -57.04 4.33
CA ASP A 793 -8.91 -58.22 5.14
C ASP A 793 -10.40 -58.59 5.33
N ILE A 794 -11.33 -57.99 4.55
CA ILE A 794 -12.75 -58.34 4.60
C ILE A 794 -12.93 -59.81 4.19
N PRO A 795 -13.65 -60.64 4.99
CA PRO A 795 -13.91 -62.01 4.63
C PRO A 795 -14.84 -62.13 3.41
N PRO A 796 -14.65 -63.17 2.54
CA PRO A 796 -15.67 -63.48 1.53
C PRO A 796 -17.05 -63.76 2.17
N GLY A 797 -18.08 -63.23 1.58
CA GLY A 797 -19.45 -63.37 2.15
C GLY A 797 -20.43 -62.36 1.56
N ASP A 798 -21.67 -62.45 2.05
CA ASP A 798 -22.75 -61.56 1.67
C ASP A 798 -22.90 -60.45 2.72
N TYR A 799 -22.87 -59.19 2.29
CA TYR A 799 -23.00 -57.99 3.08
C TYR A 799 -24.21 -57.17 2.60
N VAL A 800 -24.59 -56.14 3.35
CA VAL A 800 -25.65 -55.21 2.93
C VAL A 800 -25.13 -53.77 2.96
N LEU A 801 -25.47 -53.02 1.91
CA LEU A 801 -25.16 -51.62 1.78
C LEU A 801 -26.34 -50.79 2.26
N LEU A 802 -26.15 -50.08 3.35
CA LEU A 802 -27.15 -49.20 3.95
C LEU A 802 -26.77 -47.74 3.84
N MET A 803 -27.78 -46.88 3.72
CA MET A 803 -27.56 -45.41 3.77
C MET A 803 -28.59 -44.70 4.61
N GLY A 804 -28.31 -43.44 4.94
CA GLY A 804 -29.26 -42.53 5.57
C GLY A 804 -28.65 -41.15 5.80
N LEU A 805 -29.40 -40.32 6.48
CA LEU A 805 -28.94 -39.02 6.94
C LEU A 805 -28.89 -39.00 8.46
N TYR A 806 -27.90 -38.36 9.02
CA TYR A 806 -27.83 -38.11 10.46
C TYR A 806 -27.39 -36.68 10.73
N ASN A 807 -27.89 -36.10 11.82
CA ASN A 807 -27.47 -34.79 12.28
C ASN A 807 -26.15 -34.96 13.07
N LEU A 808 -25.09 -34.30 12.59
CA LEU A 808 -23.76 -34.41 13.20
C LEU A 808 -23.74 -33.97 14.68
N ALA A 809 -24.52 -32.94 15.03
CA ALA A 809 -24.52 -32.37 16.38
C ALA A 809 -25.27 -33.24 17.41
N THR A 810 -26.35 -33.92 16.98
CA THR A 810 -27.24 -34.71 17.87
C THR A 810 -27.07 -36.22 17.74
N GLY A 811 -26.54 -36.69 16.61
CA GLY A 811 -26.47 -38.10 16.23
C GLY A 811 -27.81 -38.68 15.81
N GLU A 812 -28.88 -37.88 15.77
CA GLU A 812 -30.21 -38.33 15.35
C GLU A 812 -30.25 -38.58 13.85
N ARG A 813 -30.95 -39.65 13.43
CA ARG A 813 -31.17 -39.97 12.02
C ARG A 813 -32.43 -39.31 11.49
N ALA A 814 -32.39 -38.87 10.24
CA ALA A 814 -33.57 -38.37 9.56
C ALA A 814 -34.61 -39.50 9.37
N LEU A 815 -35.86 -39.16 9.58
CA LEU A 815 -36.97 -40.09 9.32
C LEU A 815 -37.04 -40.42 7.83
N ILE A 816 -37.33 -41.66 7.48
CA ILE A 816 -37.46 -42.09 6.10
C ILE A 816 -38.95 -42.34 5.81
N ASP A 817 -39.46 -41.81 4.68
CA ASP A 817 -40.82 -42.02 4.24
C ASP A 817 -40.85 -42.35 2.72
N PRO A 818 -41.49 -43.42 2.26
CA PRO A 818 -42.10 -44.49 3.06
C PRO A 818 -41.12 -45.29 3.90
N VAL A 819 -41.52 -45.65 5.11
CA VAL A 819 -40.69 -46.35 6.06
C VAL A 819 -40.29 -47.73 5.50
N PRO A 820 -39.05 -48.03 5.24
CA PRO A 820 -38.60 -49.37 4.92
C PRO A 820 -38.78 -50.28 6.14
N ASP A 821 -38.84 -51.57 5.91
CA ASP A 821 -39.04 -52.61 6.96
C ASP A 821 -38.00 -52.64 8.07
N LEU A 822 -36.97 -51.81 7.98
CA LEU A 822 -35.89 -51.70 8.98
C LEU A 822 -36.17 -50.53 9.95
N SER A 823 -36.41 -50.88 11.21
CA SER A 823 -36.78 -50.00 12.35
C SER A 823 -35.77 -48.91 12.73
N SER A 824 -34.77 -48.56 11.90
CA SER A 824 -33.62 -47.78 12.28
C SER A 824 -33.33 -46.54 11.42
N ASN A 825 -34.31 -46.10 10.60
CA ASN A 825 -34.14 -44.98 9.66
C ASN A 825 -32.87 -45.14 8.80
N ARG A 826 -32.73 -46.30 8.17
CA ARG A 826 -31.67 -46.67 7.21
C ARG A 826 -32.36 -47.25 5.97
N LEU A 827 -31.93 -46.83 4.80
CA LEU A 827 -32.35 -47.36 3.50
C LEU A 827 -31.40 -48.46 3.07
N LEU A 828 -31.95 -49.67 2.78
CA LEU A 828 -31.21 -50.72 2.13
C LEU A 828 -31.05 -50.40 0.62
N LEU A 829 -29.82 -50.13 0.18
CA LEU A 829 -29.51 -49.87 -1.23
C LEU A 829 -29.37 -51.17 -2.02
N SER A 830 -28.53 -52.09 -1.55
CA SER A 830 -28.23 -53.32 -2.25
C SER A 830 -27.55 -54.37 -1.35
N PRO A 831 -27.81 -55.68 -1.54
CA PRO A 831 -26.87 -56.72 -1.10
C PRO A 831 -25.58 -56.65 -1.91
N ILE A 832 -24.44 -56.88 -1.23
CA ILE A 832 -23.08 -56.87 -1.78
C ILE A 832 -22.41 -58.21 -1.51
N THR A 833 -21.88 -58.87 -2.50
CA THR A 833 -21.12 -60.11 -2.35
C THR A 833 -19.63 -59.83 -2.47
N VAL A 834 -18.87 -60.24 -1.48
CA VAL A 834 -17.38 -60.17 -1.51
C VAL A 834 -16.84 -61.59 -1.81
N GLN A 835 -16.01 -61.67 -2.84
CA GLN A 835 -15.43 -62.93 -3.32
C GLN A 835 -13.97 -63.15 -2.90
#